data_4f25fcf8b2d2e1b326e8d9871a494bae
#
_entry.id   4f25fcf8b2d2e1b326e8d9871a494bae
#
_cell.length_a   1.000
_cell.length_b   1.000
_cell.length_c   1.000
_cell.angle_alpha   90.00
_cell.angle_beta   90.00
_cell.angle_gamma   90.00
#
_symmetry.space_group_name_H-M   'P 1'
#
loop_
_entity.id
_entity.type
_entity.pdbx_description
1 polymer ?
#
loop_
_entity_poly.entity_id
_entity_poly.type
_entity_poly.pdbx_seq_one_letter_code
_entity_poly.pdbx_strand_id
1 'polypeptide(L)'
;MIQFVQVSKAFGTQQVINEVTFTVHPGERVGLVGPNGAGKSTLFEMLAGGLPPDKGEVVRPTALRLGYVRQQLYGLGEGESLLDYVENAIPELNDLHDEIEHLEARLPSVGAEERARLLNRLGAMQTEFEHQGGYELKTRAEATLSGLGFDISRFDEPFSAFSGGWKIRAELARILVSRPDILLLDEPTNYLDVPAVEWLLDYLKAYSGTLLLVSHDRYLLNTLTTVTLEVMGGRVTRYNGNYAHYVQEREARHEQLLAQQRNIDRRREQLERFVDRFKYKATKAAQAQSRQKMLDRLEEVEIPQVVVKAPKIILPTPPRSGQEVVRIEDGYFSYDGKTDVLQEVNLRLERGEKAAFVGLNGMGKTTLLRLIAGKMPLRSGRLTLGHGVTIGYQSQDYLETMDGEKTVFDTVRQASGDRSDGELRNLLGGFGFPGDAIDKRVQVLSGGEKVRLALARLLMRPNNFLLLDEPTTHLDIYAREALEDALRDYPGTLCLVSHDITFVRNLATTIFALSPGKVTRYYGNYDYYREKLREQELLRQGQPLPQPTLADTRPPLGRRDRKREEAQIRDEFSRERRQWEEAVAAAESESEALEKEQAEIFDTLAEALPGTDFAALNRRLAAIKEEIEAAAERWEEAAVALEDVRKRQEEKLNSIS
;
A
#
# COMPACT_ATOMS: atom_id res chain seq x y z
N MET A 1 -27.15 -3.29 5.19
CA MET A 1 -26.26 -2.84 6.28
C MET A 1 -25.64 -4.06 6.92
N ILE A 2 -24.32 -4.08 7.09
CA ILE A 2 -23.55 -5.15 7.74
C ILE A 2 -23.10 -4.61 9.10
N GLN A 3 -23.25 -5.40 10.18
CA GLN A 3 -22.84 -4.99 11.53
C GLN A 3 -22.03 -6.10 12.19
N PHE A 4 -20.91 -5.72 12.78
CA PHE A 4 -20.16 -6.51 13.74
C PHE A 4 -20.48 -5.94 15.13
N VAL A 5 -20.97 -6.76 16.05
CA VAL A 5 -21.38 -6.33 17.39
C VAL A 5 -20.58 -7.12 18.43
N GLN A 6 -19.62 -6.46 19.06
CA GLN A 6 -18.74 -7.02 20.11
C GLN A 6 -18.10 -8.36 19.72
N VAL A 7 -17.66 -8.46 18.45
CA VAL A 7 -17.13 -9.69 17.89
C VAL A 7 -15.73 -9.95 18.41
N SER A 8 -15.51 -11.18 18.88
CA SER A 8 -14.19 -11.67 19.28
C SER A 8 -13.88 -13.01 18.61
N LYS A 9 -12.61 -13.24 18.27
CA LYS A 9 -12.10 -14.49 17.67
C LYS A 9 -10.68 -14.76 18.12
N ALA A 10 -10.43 -16.00 18.57
CA ALA A 10 -9.13 -16.50 18.94
C ALA A 10 -8.80 -17.79 18.19
N PHE A 11 -7.52 -18.03 17.95
CA PHE A 11 -6.98 -19.29 17.43
C PHE A 11 -5.96 -19.84 18.44
N GLY A 12 -6.33 -20.89 19.12
CA GLY A 12 -5.54 -21.42 20.24
C GLY A 12 -5.40 -20.37 21.37
N THR A 13 -4.19 -19.98 21.67
CA THR A 13 -3.90 -18.94 22.71
C THR A 13 -3.85 -17.52 22.15
N GLN A 14 -3.86 -17.34 20.83
CA GLN A 14 -3.73 -16.04 20.19
C GLN A 14 -5.10 -15.42 19.93
N GLN A 15 -5.39 -14.30 20.59
CA GLN A 15 -6.57 -13.49 20.29
C GLN A 15 -6.28 -12.61 19.06
N VAL A 16 -7.04 -12.84 17.98
CA VAL A 16 -6.86 -12.14 16.68
C VAL A 16 -7.82 -10.95 16.59
N ILE A 17 -9.07 -11.12 17.04
CA ILE A 17 -10.10 -10.06 17.07
C ILE A 17 -10.66 -9.98 18.48
N ASN A 18 -10.77 -8.76 19.02
CA ASN A 18 -11.17 -8.51 20.40
C ASN A 18 -12.26 -7.45 20.51
N GLU A 19 -13.50 -7.87 20.83
CA GLU A 19 -14.68 -7.02 21.08
C GLU A 19 -14.91 -5.93 20.02
N VAL A 20 -14.74 -6.29 18.74
CA VAL A 20 -14.83 -5.36 17.64
C VAL A 20 -16.28 -5.02 17.32
N THR A 21 -16.57 -3.73 17.21
CA THR A 21 -17.88 -3.21 16.78
C THR A 21 -17.70 -2.17 15.67
N PHE A 22 -18.28 -2.43 14.51
CA PHE A 22 -18.35 -1.48 13.40
C PHE A 22 -19.50 -1.80 12.46
N THR A 23 -19.85 -0.83 11.62
CA THR A 23 -20.95 -0.94 10.65
C THR A 23 -20.46 -0.57 9.26
N VAL A 24 -20.92 -1.32 8.25
CA VAL A 24 -20.74 -1.00 6.82
C VAL A 24 -22.13 -0.75 6.21
N HIS A 25 -22.29 0.41 5.58
CA HIS A 25 -23.55 0.81 4.95
C HIS A 25 -23.66 0.30 3.50
N PRO A 26 -24.87 0.13 2.97
CA PRO A 26 -25.05 -0.22 1.57
C PRO A 26 -24.37 0.78 0.63
N GLY A 27 -23.67 0.28 -0.39
CA GLY A 27 -22.95 1.10 -1.35
C GLY A 27 -21.64 1.70 -0.85
N GLU A 28 -21.24 1.44 0.41
CA GLU A 28 -19.93 1.89 0.91
C GLU A 28 -18.79 1.13 0.24
N ARG A 29 -17.68 1.83 0.08
CA ARG A 29 -16.42 1.30 -0.46
C ARG A 29 -15.37 1.33 0.64
N VAL A 30 -15.17 0.18 1.26
CA VAL A 30 -14.36 0.03 2.48
C VAL A 30 -13.03 -0.64 2.17
N GLY A 31 -11.92 0.00 2.51
CA GLY A 31 -10.60 -0.60 2.52
C GLY A 31 -10.25 -1.15 3.91
N LEU A 32 -9.85 -2.41 4.00
CA LEU A 32 -9.32 -2.99 5.24
C LEU A 32 -7.79 -2.98 5.16
N VAL A 33 -7.16 -2.27 6.10
CA VAL A 33 -5.70 -2.13 6.18
C VAL A 33 -5.17 -2.61 7.52
N GLY A 34 -3.91 -3.01 7.56
CA GLY A 34 -3.25 -3.49 8.77
C GLY A 34 -2.13 -4.47 8.45
N PRO A 35 -1.26 -4.81 9.43
CA PRO A 35 -0.17 -5.74 9.22
C PRO A 35 -0.64 -7.15 8.87
N ASN A 36 0.27 -7.97 8.34
CA ASN A 36 -0.03 -9.38 8.08
C ASN A 36 -0.34 -10.10 9.41
N GLY A 37 -1.37 -10.96 9.38
CA GLY A 37 -1.84 -11.65 10.59
C GLY A 37 -2.72 -10.83 11.53
N ALA A 38 -3.06 -9.57 11.21
CA ALA A 38 -3.92 -8.74 12.04
C ALA A 38 -5.41 -9.18 12.11
N GLY A 39 -5.82 -10.13 11.27
CA GLY A 39 -7.19 -10.66 11.25
C GLY A 39 -8.07 -10.13 10.11
N LYS A 40 -7.52 -9.51 9.07
CA LYS A 40 -8.27 -9.00 7.91
C LYS A 40 -9.09 -10.10 7.22
N SER A 41 -8.44 -11.18 6.80
CA SER A 41 -9.11 -12.33 6.17
C SER A 41 -10.04 -13.06 7.15
N THR A 42 -9.75 -13.05 8.45
CA THR A 42 -10.64 -13.59 9.49
C THR A 42 -11.97 -12.82 9.53
N LEU A 43 -11.93 -11.49 9.42
CA LEU A 43 -13.15 -10.66 9.33
C LEU A 43 -13.96 -11.01 8.06
N PHE A 44 -13.30 -11.22 6.92
CA PHE A 44 -13.96 -11.63 5.68
C PHE A 44 -14.59 -13.01 5.79
N GLU A 45 -13.89 -14.00 6.36
CA GLU A 45 -14.44 -15.34 6.58
C GLU A 45 -15.66 -15.34 7.54
N MET A 46 -15.63 -14.51 8.60
CA MET A 46 -16.77 -14.33 9.47
C MET A 46 -17.95 -13.69 8.74
N LEU A 47 -17.69 -12.68 7.90
CA LEU A 47 -18.73 -12.03 7.10
C LEU A 47 -19.31 -12.98 6.04
N ALA A 48 -18.46 -13.78 5.41
CA ALA A 48 -18.89 -14.83 4.45
C ALA A 48 -19.68 -15.96 5.12
N GLY A 49 -19.60 -16.07 6.45
CA GLY A 49 -20.27 -17.16 7.21
C GLY A 49 -19.48 -18.46 7.25
N GLY A 50 -18.25 -18.47 6.75
CA GLY A 50 -17.35 -19.62 6.81
C GLY A 50 -16.73 -19.85 8.18
N LEU A 51 -16.68 -18.81 9.02
CA LEU A 51 -16.09 -18.86 10.36
C LEU A 51 -17.04 -18.18 11.38
N PRO A 52 -17.54 -18.91 12.40
CA PRO A 52 -18.34 -18.28 13.44
C PRO A 52 -17.44 -17.49 14.42
N PRO A 53 -17.92 -16.34 14.96
CA PRO A 53 -17.23 -15.65 16.04
C PRO A 53 -17.30 -16.47 17.34
N ASP A 54 -16.33 -16.28 18.25
CA ASP A 54 -16.33 -16.91 19.57
C ASP A 54 -17.22 -16.14 20.56
N LYS A 55 -17.33 -14.81 20.37
CA LYS A 55 -18.25 -13.92 21.09
C LYS A 55 -18.81 -12.86 20.14
N GLY A 56 -19.98 -12.31 20.50
CA GLY A 56 -20.65 -11.31 19.69
C GLY A 56 -21.35 -11.91 18.48
N GLU A 57 -21.78 -11.08 17.56
CA GLU A 57 -22.51 -11.51 16.36
C GLU A 57 -22.16 -10.69 15.14
N VAL A 58 -22.26 -11.30 13.96
CA VAL A 58 -22.16 -10.65 12.65
C VAL A 58 -23.53 -10.65 12.01
N VAL A 59 -24.13 -9.46 11.93
CA VAL A 59 -25.47 -9.29 11.36
C VAL A 59 -25.32 -8.87 9.90
N ARG A 60 -25.92 -9.66 9.00
CA ARG A 60 -26.01 -9.36 7.57
C ARG A 60 -27.40 -9.70 7.04
N PRO A 61 -27.90 -8.97 6.04
CA PRO A 61 -29.16 -9.34 5.39
C PRO A 61 -28.99 -10.68 4.64
N THR A 62 -29.88 -11.63 4.89
CA THR A 62 -29.83 -12.98 4.27
C THR A 62 -30.23 -12.98 2.80
N ALA A 63 -30.98 -11.99 2.34
CA ALA A 63 -31.43 -11.87 0.95
C ALA A 63 -30.38 -11.31 -0.02
N LEU A 64 -29.25 -10.77 0.47
CA LEU A 64 -28.22 -10.18 -0.37
C LEU A 64 -27.24 -11.23 -0.88
N ARG A 65 -26.92 -11.17 -2.17
CA ARG A 65 -25.89 -11.99 -2.80
C ARG A 65 -24.51 -11.48 -2.39
N LEU A 66 -23.69 -12.38 -1.86
CA LEU A 66 -22.32 -12.10 -1.42
C LEU A 66 -21.33 -12.79 -2.35
N GLY A 67 -20.43 -12.01 -2.97
CA GLY A 67 -19.29 -12.52 -3.72
C GLY A 67 -18.02 -12.43 -2.89
N TYR A 68 -17.31 -13.54 -2.71
CA TYR A 68 -16.05 -13.55 -1.98
C TYR A 68 -14.96 -14.27 -2.76
N VAL A 69 -13.92 -13.54 -3.15
CA VAL A 69 -12.72 -14.10 -3.78
C VAL A 69 -11.75 -14.52 -2.69
N ARG A 70 -11.59 -15.86 -2.55
CA ARG A 70 -10.66 -16.46 -1.58
C ARG A 70 -9.25 -16.59 -2.17
N GLN A 71 -8.25 -16.50 -1.34
CA GLN A 71 -6.84 -16.70 -1.75
C GLN A 71 -6.53 -18.16 -2.16
N GLN A 72 -7.30 -19.14 -1.71
CA GLN A 72 -7.10 -20.54 -2.03
C GLN A 72 -8.41 -21.18 -2.50
N LEU A 73 -8.33 -21.88 -3.61
CA LEU A 73 -9.45 -22.60 -4.22
C LEU A 73 -9.29 -24.09 -3.97
N TYR A 74 -10.30 -24.73 -3.43
CA TYR A 74 -10.34 -26.18 -3.22
C TYR A 74 -11.48 -26.80 -4.05
N GLY A 75 -11.17 -27.83 -4.86
CA GLY A 75 -12.14 -28.76 -5.42
C GLY A 75 -13.14 -28.19 -6.45
N LEU A 76 -12.75 -27.22 -7.28
CA LEU A 76 -13.65 -26.56 -8.22
C LEU A 76 -13.41 -27.02 -9.67
N GLY A 77 -14.50 -27.25 -10.44
CA GLY A 77 -14.52 -27.30 -11.90
C GLY A 77 -13.87 -28.53 -12.54
N GLU A 78 -14.15 -29.77 -12.07
CA GLU A 78 -13.74 -30.97 -12.79
C GLU A 78 -14.62 -31.19 -14.02
N GLY A 79 -14.04 -30.98 -15.23
CA GLY A 79 -14.65 -31.34 -16.51
C GLY A 79 -15.33 -30.20 -17.28
N GLU A 80 -15.44 -28.99 -16.72
CA GLU A 80 -16.03 -27.82 -17.39
C GLU A 80 -14.96 -27.03 -18.17
N SER A 81 -15.39 -26.34 -19.25
CA SER A 81 -14.54 -25.37 -19.92
C SER A 81 -14.37 -24.11 -19.05
N LEU A 82 -13.37 -23.28 -19.36
CA LEU A 82 -13.18 -22.00 -18.65
C LEU A 82 -14.41 -21.10 -18.77
N LEU A 83 -15.02 -21.03 -19.96
CA LEU A 83 -16.19 -20.20 -20.20
C LEU A 83 -17.41 -20.72 -19.43
N ASP A 84 -17.69 -22.02 -19.50
CA ASP A 84 -18.80 -22.64 -18.77
C ASP A 84 -18.66 -22.42 -17.25
N TYR A 85 -17.44 -22.55 -16.71
CA TYR A 85 -17.17 -22.30 -15.31
C TYR A 85 -17.55 -20.87 -14.87
N VAL A 86 -17.31 -19.88 -15.73
CA VAL A 86 -17.64 -18.48 -15.45
C VAL A 86 -19.13 -18.18 -15.73
N GLU A 87 -19.72 -18.77 -16.75
CA GLU A 87 -21.17 -18.66 -17.04
C GLU A 87 -22.00 -19.28 -15.90
N ASN A 88 -21.50 -20.35 -15.25
CA ASN A 88 -22.10 -20.95 -14.05
C ASN A 88 -21.99 -20.09 -12.77
N ALA A 89 -21.75 -18.78 -12.93
CA ALA A 89 -21.67 -17.81 -11.83
C ALA A 89 -23.02 -17.65 -11.09
N ILE A 90 -24.13 -17.88 -11.76
CA ILE A 90 -25.51 -17.73 -11.24
C ILE A 90 -26.26 -19.03 -11.53
N PRO A 91 -26.19 -20.05 -10.67
CA PRO A 91 -26.81 -21.35 -10.90
C PRO A 91 -28.30 -21.28 -11.20
N GLU A 92 -29.01 -20.36 -10.53
CA GLU A 92 -30.46 -20.16 -10.71
C GLU A 92 -30.83 -19.74 -12.16
N LEU A 93 -29.92 -19.00 -12.84
CA LEU A 93 -30.11 -18.64 -14.25
C LEU A 93 -29.88 -19.82 -15.19
N ASN A 94 -28.95 -20.69 -14.86
CA ASN A 94 -28.70 -21.89 -15.66
C ASN A 94 -29.87 -22.87 -15.53
N ASP A 95 -30.35 -23.12 -14.30
CA ASP A 95 -31.53 -23.93 -14.06
C ASP A 95 -32.75 -23.41 -14.83
N LEU A 96 -32.91 -22.07 -14.86
CA LEU A 96 -33.97 -21.41 -15.58
C LEU A 96 -33.79 -21.55 -17.11
N HIS A 97 -32.56 -21.46 -17.61
CA HIS A 97 -32.22 -21.68 -19.01
C HIS A 97 -32.52 -23.09 -19.46
N ASP A 98 -32.07 -24.08 -18.70
CA ASP A 98 -32.34 -25.52 -18.96
C ASP A 98 -33.82 -25.84 -18.96
N GLU A 99 -34.58 -25.24 -18.03
CA GLU A 99 -36.04 -25.40 -18.01
C GLU A 99 -36.71 -24.73 -19.20
N ILE A 100 -36.24 -23.56 -19.67
CA ILE A 100 -36.70 -22.91 -20.90
C ILE A 100 -36.46 -23.85 -22.11
N GLU A 101 -35.23 -24.34 -22.29
CA GLU A 101 -34.88 -25.24 -23.40
C GLU A 101 -35.72 -26.56 -23.35
N HIS A 102 -35.89 -27.10 -22.16
CA HIS A 102 -36.72 -28.32 -21.99
C HIS A 102 -38.18 -28.04 -22.36
N LEU A 103 -38.76 -26.90 -22.02
CA LEU A 103 -40.10 -26.54 -22.38
C LEU A 103 -40.22 -26.29 -23.91
N GLU A 104 -39.26 -25.62 -24.53
CA GLU A 104 -39.21 -25.42 -25.98
C GLU A 104 -39.12 -26.75 -26.73
N ALA A 105 -38.30 -27.69 -26.28
CA ALA A 105 -38.18 -29.00 -26.87
C ALA A 105 -39.49 -29.83 -26.78
N ARG A 106 -40.32 -29.61 -25.75
CA ARG A 106 -41.62 -30.30 -25.57
C ARG A 106 -42.76 -29.72 -26.38
N LEU A 107 -42.74 -28.42 -26.72
CA LEU A 107 -43.82 -27.72 -27.41
C LEU A 107 -44.29 -28.37 -28.73
N PRO A 108 -43.41 -28.95 -29.58
CA PRO A 108 -43.85 -29.62 -30.80
C PRO A 108 -44.64 -30.92 -30.57
N SER A 109 -44.46 -31.59 -29.41
CA SER A 109 -44.99 -32.93 -29.13
C SER A 109 -46.32 -32.94 -28.37
N VAL A 110 -46.84 -31.79 -27.94
CA VAL A 110 -48.04 -31.73 -27.09
C VAL A 110 -49.26 -31.18 -27.83
N GLY A 111 -50.49 -31.53 -27.33
CA GLY A 111 -51.75 -31.10 -27.87
C GLY A 111 -52.05 -29.60 -27.65
N ALA A 112 -53.05 -29.08 -28.37
CA ALA A 112 -53.29 -27.63 -28.42
C ALA A 112 -53.56 -26.95 -27.06
N GLU A 113 -54.30 -27.57 -26.17
CA GLU A 113 -54.63 -27.04 -24.84
C GLU A 113 -53.39 -27.02 -23.91
N GLU A 114 -52.61 -28.07 -23.91
CA GLU A 114 -51.37 -28.17 -23.14
C GLU A 114 -50.31 -27.20 -23.72
N ARG A 115 -50.24 -27.06 -25.03
CA ARG A 115 -49.36 -26.10 -25.72
C ARG A 115 -49.63 -24.68 -25.27
N ALA A 116 -50.87 -24.25 -25.13
CA ALA A 116 -51.22 -22.91 -24.67
C ALA A 116 -50.72 -22.67 -23.21
N ARG A 117 -50.86 -23.66 -22.33
CA ARG A 117 -50.35 -23.56 -20.95
C ARG A 117 -48.83 -23.46 -20.92
N LEU A 118 -48.13 -24.34 -21.71
CA LEU A 118 -46.66 -24.31 -21.79
C LEU A 118 -46.14 -23.01 -22.38
N LEU A 119 -46.77 -22.43 -23.38
CA LEU A 119 -46.40 -21.12 -23.95
C LEU A 119 -46.52 -20.00 -22.93
N ASN A 120 -47.57 -19.96 -22.10
CA ASN A 120 -47.69 -18.97 -21.05
C ASN A 120 -46.61 -19.10 -19.99
N ARG A 121 -46.26 -20.34 -19.60
CA ARG A 121 -45.16 -20.64 -18.66
C ARG A 121 -43.83 -20.23 -19.25
N LEU A 122 -43.54 -20.61 -20.50
CA LEU A 122 -42.36 -20.27 -21.24
C LEU A 122 -42.17 -18.77 -21.32
N GLY A 123 -43.21 -18.00 -21.68
CA GLY A 123 -43.16 -16.55 -21.75
C GLY A 123 -42.83 -15.90 -20.38
N ALA A 124 -43.41 -16.42 -19.29
CA ALA A 124 -43.10 -15.93 -17.95
C ALA A 124 -41.61 -16.21 -17.57
N MET A 125 -41.09 -17.40 -17.89
CA MET A 125 -39.71 -17.78 -17.60
C MET A 125 -38.72 -17.01 -18.48
N GLN A 126 -39.00 -16.83 -19.75
CA GLN A 126 -38.17 -15.99 -20.65
C GLN A 126 -38.11 -14.55 -20.17
N THR A 127 -39.24 -14.00 -19.71
CA THR A 127 -39.28 -12.64 -19.11
C THR A 127 -38.41 -12.56 -17.84
N GLU A 128 -38.52 -13.56 -16.98
CA GLU A 128 -37.69 -13.64 -15.77
C GLU A 128 -36.21 -13.77 -16.10
N PHE A 129 -35.85 -14.64 -17.07
CA PHE A 129 -34.48 -14.82 -17.55
C PHE A 129 -33.89 -13.53 -18.15
N GLU A 130 -34.69 -12.80 -18.93
CA GLU A 130 -34.34 -11.50 -19.49
C GLU A 130 -34.13 -10.45 -18.39
N HIS A 131 -35.06 -10.36 -17.43
CA HIS A 131 -34.95 -9.43 -16.29
C HIS A 131 -33.72 -9.65 -15.44
N GLN A 132 -33.30 -10.90 -15.29
CA GLN A 132 -32.08 -11.24 -14.57
C GLN A 132 -30.80 -11.12 -15.43
N GLY A 133 -30.92 -10.70 -16.70
CA GLY A 133 -29.81 -10.51 -17.63
C GLY A 133 -29.18 -11.80 -18.15
N GLY A 134 -29.97 -12.88 -18.24
CA GLY A 134 -29.50 -14.19 -18.67
C GLY A 134 -28.93 -14.20 -20.09
N TYR A 135 -29.59 -13.52 -21.04
CA TYR A 135 -29.10 -13.42 -22.42
C TYR A 135 -27.77 -12.66 -22.56
N GLU A 136 -27.41 -11.82 -21.60
CA GLU A 136 -26.13 -11.08 -21.60
C GLU A 136 -25.03 -11.84 -20.86
N LEU A 137 -25.34 -12.94 -20.16
CA LEU A 137 -24.43 -13.62 -19.24
C LEU A 137 -23.16 -14.09 -19.95
N LYS A 138 -23.30 -14.74 -21.11
CA LYS A 138 -22.18 -15.20 -21.94
C LYS A 138 -21.28 -14.06 -22.39
N THR A 139 -21.87 -13.02 -23.00
CA THR A 139 -21.10 -11.86 -23.47
C THR A 139 -20.36 -11.16 -22.31
N ARG A 140 -21.01 -11.12 -21.15
CA ARG A 140 -20.43 -10.55 -19.93
C ARG A 140 -19.29 -11.41 -19.39
N ALA A 141 -19.42 -12.74 -19.44
CA ALA A 141 -18.38 -13.70 -19.08
C ALA A 141 -17.16 -13.55 -20.00
N GLU A 142 -17.36 -13.55 -21.32
CA GLU A 142 -16.31 -13.35 -22.33
C GLU A 142 -15.58 -12.02 -22.15
N ALA A 143 -16.31 -10.92 -21.95
CA ALA A 143 -15.75 -9.58 -21.73
C ALA A 143 -14.93 -9.52 -20.42
N THR A 144 -15.42 -10.17 -19.35
CA THR A 144 -14.73 -10.21 -18.06
C THR A 144 -13.47 -11.06 -18.12
N LEU A 145 -13.52 -12.23 -18.75
CA LEU A 145 -12.36 -13.09 -18.97
C LEU A 145 -11.29 -12.37 -19.79
N SER A 146 -11.68 -11.75 -20.91
CA SER A 146 -10.76 -10.97 -21.75
C SER A 146 -10.13 -9.81 -20.98
N GLY A 147 -10.93 -9.09 -20.18
CA GLY A 147 -10.46 -7.99 -19.33
C GLY A 147 -9.45 -8.44 -18.26
N LEU A 148 -9.60 -9.65 -17.74
CA LEU A 148 -8.66 -10.26 -16.79
C LEU A 148 -7.47 -10.97 -17.48
N GLY A 149 -7.32 -10.80 -18.81
CA GLY A 149 -6.15 -11.21 -19.56
C GLY A 149 -6.19 -12.64 -20.11
N PHE A 150 -7.36 -13.29 -20.14
CA PHE A 150 -7.51 -14.57 -20.85
C PHE A 150 -7.63 -14.33 -22.34
N ASP A 151 -6.92 -15.16 -23.13
CA ASP A 151 -7.07 -15.20 -24.58
C ASP A 151 -8.37 -15.91 -24.97
N ILE A 152 -9.10 -15.38 -25.95
CA ILE A 152 -10.37 -15.93 -26.42
C ILE A 152 -10.18 -17.38 -26.90
N SER A 153 -9.05 -17.71 -27.51
CA SER A 153 -8.74 -19.08 -27.98
C SER A 153 -8.67 -20.13 -26.86
N ARG A 154 -8.60 -19.68 -25.59
CA ARG A 154 -8.48 -20.55 -24.43
C ARG A 154 -9.79 -20.73 -23.66
N PHE A 155 -10.88 -20.12 -24.10
CA PHE A 155 -12.17 -20.17 -23.40
C PHE A 155 -12.77 -21.58 -23.34
N ASP A 156 -12.50 -22.38 -24.37
CA ASP A 156 -12.95 -23.79 -24.46
C ASP A 156 -11.97 -24.79 -23.79
N GLU A 157 -10.83 -24.31 -23.25
CA GLU A 157 -9.91 -25.16 -22.52
C GLU A 157 -10.52 -25.63 -21.20
N PRO A 158 -10.29 -26.90 -20.79
CA PRO A 158 -10.74 -27.37 -19.49
C PRO A 158 -10.19 -26.50 -18.34
N PHE A 159 -11.06 -26.07 -17.41
CA PHE A 159 -10.66 -25.26 -16.25
C PHE A 159 -9.55 -25.94 -15.43
N SER A 160 -9.54 -27.29 -15.36
CA SER A 160 -8.52 -28.06 -14.67
C SER A 160 -7.10 -27.87 -15.23
N ALA A 161 -6.95 -27.51 -16.50
CA ALA A 161 -5.66 -27.33 -17.19
C ALA A 161 -4.93 -26.05 -16.77
N PHE A 162 -5.64 -25.10 -16.15
CA PHE A 162 -5.06 -23.81 -15.75
C PHE A 162 -4.24 -23.93 -14.47
N SER A 163 -3.17 -23.13 -14.38
CA SER A 163 -2.38 -22.99 -13.14
C SER A 163 -3.17 -22.32 -12.03
N GLY A 164 -2.72 -22.46 -10.77
CA GLY A 164 -3.40 -21.89 -9.59
C GLY A 164 -3.72 -20.40 -9.72
N GLY A 165 -2.78 -19.60 -10.22
CA GLY A 165 -2.99 -18.15 -10.43
C GLY A 165 -4.05 -17.85 -11.49
N TRP A 166 -4.09 -18.62 -12.57
CA TRP A 166 -5.13 -18.49 -13.59
C TRP A 166 -6.51 -18.94 -13.10
N LYS A 167 -6.56 -19.98 -12.25
CA LYS A 167 -7.80 -20.42 -11.59
C LYS A 167 -8.38 -19.35 -10.66
N ILE A 168 -7.51 -18.65 -9.90
CA ILE A 168 -7.95 -17.52 -9.05
C ILE A 168 -8.50 -16.38 -9.90
N ARG A 169 -7.89 -16.06 -11.05
CA ARG A 169 -8.42 -15.07 -12.00
C ARG A 169 -9.80 -15.48 -12.55
N ALA A 170 -9.98 -16.75 -12.91
CA ALA A 170 -11.25 -17.25 -13.41
C ALA A 170 -12.34 -17.19 -12.32
N GLU A 171 -12.00 -17.49 -11.06
CA GLU A 171 -12.91 -17.32 -9.93
C GLU A 171 -13.27 -15.85 -9.71
N LEU A 172 -12.29 -14.96 -9.82
CA LEU A 172 -12.58 -13.52 -9.80
C LEU A 172 -13.55 -13.13 -10.93
N ALA A 173 -13.32 -13.63 -12.17
CA ALA A 173 -14.23 -13.42 -13.28
C ALA A 173 -15.65 -13.88 -12.96
N ARG A 174 -15.78 -15.11 -12.44
CA ARG A 174 -17.06 -15.72 -12.07
C ARG A 174 -17.83 -14.87 -11.05
N ILE A 175 -17.13 -14.41 -10.01
CA ILE A 175 -17.74 -13.54 -8.98
C ILE A 175 -18.14 -12.18 -9.55
N LEU A 176 -17.31 -11.56 -10.40
CA LEU A 176 -17.65 -10.27 -11.02
C LEU A 176 -18.84 -10.39 -11.96
N VAL A 177 -18.93 -11.47 -12.73
CA VAL A 177 -20.06 -11.76 -13.64
C VAL A 177 -21.37 -11.92 -12.87
N SER A 178 -21.36 -12.49 -11.66
CA SER A 178 -22.55 -12.65 -10.83
C SER A 178 -23.14 -11.34 -10.29
N ARG A 179 -22.40 -10.23 -10.35
CA ARG A 179 -22.79 -8.89 -9.84
C ARG A 179 -23.40 -8.97 -8.44
N PRO A 180 -22.65 -9.42 -7.42
CA PRO A 180 -23.19 -9.56 -6.07
C PRO A 180 -23.53 -8.19 -5.47
N ASP A 181 -24.42 -8.15 -4.45
CA ASP A 181 -24.75 -6.92 -3.74
C ASP A 181 -23.61 -6.49 -2.80
N ILE A 182 -22.84 -7.47 -2.30
CA ILE A 182 -21.68 -7.28 -1.44
C ILE A 182 -20.51 -8.03 -2.06
N LEU A 183 -19.43 -7.31 -2.36
CA LEU A 183 -18.21 -7.86 -2.95
C LEU A 183 -17.06 -7.79 -1.96
N LEU A 184 -16.51 -8.95 -1.61
CA LEU A 184 -15.33 -9.10 -0.74
C LEU A 184 -14.15 -9.50 -1.61
N LEU A 185 -13.11 -8.65 -1.64
CA LEU A 185 -11.88 -8.91 -2.39
C LEU A 185 -10.69 -8.95 -1.43
N ASP A 186 -10.07 -10.13 -1.31
CA ASP A 186 -8.85 -10.31 -0.49
C ASP A 186 -7.64 -10.41 -1.42
N GLU A 187 -6.85 -9.32 -1.50
CA GLU A 187 -5.66 -9.18 -2.33
C GLU A 187 -5.89 -9.54 -3.82
N PRO A 188 -6.89 -8.92 -4.49
CA PRO A 188 -7.29 -9.33 -5.84
C PRO A 188 -6.21 -9.09 -6.91
N THR A 189 -5.21 -8.28 -6.63
CA THR A 189 -4.14 -7.92 -7.59
C THR A 189 -2.97 -8.89 -7.62
N ASN A 190 -2.86 -9.81 -6.64
CA ASN A 190 -1.68 -10.66 -6.48
C ASN A 190 -1.33 -11.54 -7.70
N TYR A 191 -2.30 -11.85 -8.56
CA TYR A 191 -2.10 -12.71 -9.72
C TYR A 191 -2.40 -12.00 -11.05
N LEU A 192 -2.72 -10.70 -11.01
CA LEU A 192 -3.07 -9.90 -12.17
C LEU A 192 -1.82 -9.19 -12.71
N ASP A 193 -1.70 -9.10 -14.02
CA ASP A 193 -0.76 -8.18 -14.63
C ASP A 193 -1.33 -6.75 -14.69
N VAL A 194 -0.49 -5.79 -15.02
CA VAL A 194 -0.85 -4.38 -14.98
C VAL A 194 -2.11 -4.05 -15.81
N PRO A 195 -2.27 -4.52 -17.06
CA PRO A 195 -3.49 -4.30 -17.81
C PRO A 195 -4.74 -4.88 -17.16
N ALA A 196 -4.66 -6.08 -16.59
CA ALA A 196 -5.78 -6.71 -15.88
C ALA A 196 -6.13 -5.96 -14.59
N VAL A 197 -5.13 -5.43 -13.85
CA VAL A 197 -5.36 -4.55 -12.68
C VAL A 197 -6.10 -3.28 -13.09
N GLU A 198 -5.72 -2.66 -14.19
CA GLU A 198 -6.36 -1.44 -14.70
C GLU A 198 -7.79 -1.71 -15.13
N TRP A 199 -8.03 -2.80 -15.83
CA TRP A 199 -9.37 -3.22 -16.21
C TRP A 199 -10.24 -3.49 -14.96
N LEU A 200 -9.71 -4.22 -13.97
CA LEU A 200 -10.40 -4.48 -12.71
C LEU A 200 -10.75 -3.18 -11.98
N LEU A 201 -9.83 -2.24 -11.96
CA LEU A 201 -10.03 -0.93 -11.34
C LEU A 201 -11.17 -0.17 -12.00
N ASP A 202 -11.24 -0.16 -13.33
CA ASP A 202 -12.31 0.52 -14.07
C ASP A 202 -13.66 -0.20 -13.88
N TYR A 203 -13.68 -1.53 -13.83
CA TYR A 203 -14.84 -2.31 -13.47
C TYR A 203 -15.34 -1.96 -12.06
N LEU A 204 -14.45 -1.95 -11.06
CA LEU A 204 -14.80 -1.66 -9.67
C LEU A 204 -15.24 -0.21 -9.45
N LYS A 205 -14.74 0.76 -10.24
CA LYS A 205 -15.26 2.13 -10.20
C LYS A 205 -16.72 2.21 -10.63
N ALA A 206 -17.12 1.41 -11.62
CA ALA A 206 -18.49 1.35 -12.14
C ALA A 206 -19.41 0.48 -11.27
N TYR A 207 -18.86 -0.34 -10.37
CA TYR A 207 -19.63 -1.23 -9.51
C TYR A 207 -20.42 -0.43 -8.46
N SER A 208 -21.75 -0.68 -8.38
CA SER A 208 -22.68 0.06 -7.52
C SER A 208 -22.97 -0.57 -6.16
N GLY A 209 -22.57 -1.85 -5.97
CA GLY A 209 -22.78 -2.57 -4.72
C GLY A 209 -21.80 -2.14 -3.60
N THR A 210 -21.91 -2.79 -2.46
CA THR A 210 -21.00 -2.59 -1.32
C THR A 210 -19.69 -3.32 -1.58
N LEU A 211 -18.57 -2.61 -1.51
CA LEU A 211 -17.23 -3.16 -1.73
C LEU A 211 -16.44 -3.17 -0.41
N LEU A 212 -15.93 -4.34 -0.02
CA LEU A 212 -14.92 -4.46 1.01
C LEU A 212 -13.64 -5.02 0.36
N LEU A 213 -12.56 -4.28 0.48
CA LEU A 213 -11.29 -4.56 -0.18
C LEU A 213 -10.16 -4.67 0.84
N VAL A 214 -9.52 -5.83 0.92
CA VAL A 214 -8.19 -5.99 1.53
C VAL A 214 -7.18 -5.86 0.42
N SER A 215 -6.29 -4.90 0.50
CA SER A 215 -5.19 -4.74 -0.44
C SER A 215 -3.99 -4.08 0.20
N HIS A 216 -2.82 -4.45 -0.30
CA HIS A 216 -1.55 -3.79 -0.03
C HIS A 216 -1.16 -2.82 -1.16
N ASP A 217 -2.00 -2.66 -2.18
CA ASP A 217 -1.82 -1.69 -3.26
C ASP A 217 -2.48 -0.35 -2.89
N ARG A 218 -1.63 0.66 -2.61
CA ARG A 218 -2.06 2.01 -2.26
C ARG A 218 -2.85 2.70 -3.37
N TYR A 219 -2.54 2.41 -4.62
CA TYR A 219 -3.26 3.00 -5.76
C TYR A 219 -4.71 2.52 -5.82
N LEU A 220 -4.92 1.21 -5.62
CA LEU A 220 -6.26 0.63 -5.51
C LEU A 220 -7.06 1.24 -4.35
N LEU A 221 -6.46 1.22 -3.14
CA LEU A 221 -7.10 1.75 -1.94
C LEU A 221 -7.46 3.24 -2.11
N ASN A 222 -6.54 4.06 -2.63
CA ASN A 222 -6.81 5.49 -2.83
C ASN A 222 -7.89 5.76 -3.88
N THR A 223 -7.96 4.92 -4.90
CA THR A 223 -8.89 5.14 -6.03
C THR A 223 -10.29 4.60 -5.76
N LEU A 224 -10.40 3.50 -5.03
CA LEU A 224 -11.67 2.78 -4.87
C LEU A 224 -12.36 3.02 -3.54
N THR A 225 -11.62 3.33 -2.46
CA THR A 225 -12.21 3.37 -1.12
C THR A 225 -12.62 4.78 -0.70
N THR A 226 -13.72 4.86 0.04
CA THR A 226 -14.24 6.07 0.68
C THR A 226 -14.17 5.99 2.20
N VAL A 227 -13.97 4.78 2.72
CA VAL A 227 -13.80 4.49 4.14
C VAL A 227 -12.62 3.54 4.30
N THR A 228 -11.79 3.77 5.32
CA THR A 228 -10.69 2.88 5.67
C THR A 228 -10.90 2.31 7.07
N LEU A 229 -10.85 0.99 7.21
CA LEU A 229 -10.86 0.27 8.49
C LEU A 229 -9.45 -0.22 8.80
N GLU A 230 -8.84 0.30 9.84
CA GLU A 230 -7.56 -0.19 10.34
C GLU A 230 -7.78 -1.36 11.30
N VAL A 231 -7.19 -2.50 10.99
CA VAL A 231 -7.20 -3.70 11.84
C VAL A 231 -5.84 -3.83 12.50
N MET A 232 -5.77 -3.58 13.82
CA MET A 232 -4.51 -3.61 14.56
C MET A 232 -4.71 -4.01 16.02
N GLY A 233 -3.88 -4.92 16.54
CA GLY A 233 -3.94 -5.36 17.93
C GLY A 233 -5.30 -5.94 18.35
N GLY A 234 -6.00 -6.60 17.41
CA GLY A 234 -7.33 -7.16 17.63
C GLY A 234 -8.47 -6.13 17.64
N ARG A 235 -8.18 -4.85 17.42
CA ARG A 235 -9.17 -3.76 17.33
C ARG A 235 -9.38 -3.32 15.89
N VAL A 236 -10.54 -2.75 15.59
CA VAL A 236 -10.86 -2.11 14.32
C VAL A 236 -11.18 -0.65 14.56
N THR A 237 -10.44 0.22 13.87
CA THR A 237 -10.67 1.67 13.92
C THR A 237 -11.15 2.15 12.54
N ARG A 238 -12.25 2.91 12.53
CA ARG A 238 -12.83 3.46 11.30
C ARG A 238 -12.31 4.86 11.03
N TYR A 239 -11.88 5.11 9.79
CA TYR A 239 -11.50 6.41 9.26
C TYR A 239 -12.38 6.74 8.06
N ASN A 240 -12.96 7.94 8.03
CA ASN A 240 -13.80 8.39 6.92
C ASN A 240 -12.92 9.05 5.86
N GLY A 241 -12.56 8.30 4.85
CA GLY A 241 -11.68 8.71 3.77
C GLY A 241 -10.95 7.54 3.14
N ASN A 242 -10.21 7.82 2.07
CA ASN A 242 -9.36 6.85 1.39
C ASN A 242 -8.06 6.60 2.18
N TYR A 243 -7.19 5.77 1.64
CA TYR A 243 -5.94 5.40 2.31
C TYR A 243 -5.03 6.62 2.60
N ALA A 244 -4.95 7.59 1.70
CA ALA A 244 -4.12 8.79 1.92
C ALA A 244 -4.64 9.63 3.10
N HIS A 245 -5.95 9.82 3.19
CA HIS A 245 -6.59 10.51 4.31
C HIS A 245 -6.38 9.75 5.63
N TYR A 246 -6.54 8.42 5.60
CA TYR A 246 -6.26 7.56 6.76
C TYR A 246 -4.84 7.75 7.30
N VAL A 247 -3.82 7.76 6.41
CA VAL A 247 -2.41 7.94 6.82
C VAL A 247 -2.23 9.27 7.55
N GLN A 248 -2.77 10.37 6.99
CA GLN A 248 -2.67 11.70 7.58
C GLN A 248 -3.39 11.78 8.94
N GLU A 249 -4.63 11.29 9.02
CA GLU A 249 -5.42 11.33 10.27
C GLU A 249 -4.78 10.46 11.36
N ARG A 250 -4.25 9.29 10.97
CA ARG A 250 -3.55 8.40 11.88
C ARG A 250 -2.26 9.04 12.45
N GLU A 251 -1.45 9.69 11.60
CA GLU A 251 -0.24 10.39 12.03
C GLU A 251 -0.60 11.53 13.01
N ALA A 252 -1.57 12.37 12.65
CA ALA A 252 -2.03 13.45 13.51
C ALA A 252 -2.55 12.95 14.87
N ARG A 253 -3.36 11.88 14.87
CA ARG A 253 -3.86 11.25 16.09
C ARG A 253 -2.74 10.68 16.96
N HIS A 254 -1.74 10.07 16.33
CA HIS A 254 -0.58 9.54 17.04
C HIS A 254 0.24 10.66 17.70
N GLU A 255 0.49 11.76 16.99
CA GLU A 255 1.19 12.94 17.54
C GLU A 255 0.42 13.53 18.74
N GLN A 256 -0.91 13.62 18.63
CA GLN A 256 -1.76 14.07 19.75
C GLN A 256 -1.64 13.16 20.97
N LEU A 257 -1.67 11.83 20.77
CA LEU A 257 -1.53 10.87 21.87
C LEU A 257 -0.14 10.96 22.53
N LEU A 258 0.91 11.12 21.74
CA LEU A 258 2.28 11.34 22.24
C LEU A 258 2.39 12.66 23.03
N ALA A 259 1.77 13.73 22.54
CA ALA A 259 1.74 15.01 23.25
C ALA A 259 0.97 14.91 24.58
N GLN A 260 -0.16 14.22 24.59
CA GLN A 260 -0.94 13.96 25.81
C GLN A 260 -0.12 13.13 26.81
N GLN A 261 0.56 12.07 26.36
CA GLN A 261 1.41 11.27 27.24
C GLN A 261 2.54 12.11 27.86
N ARG A 262 3.26 12.90 27.02
CA ARG A 262 4.32 13.79 27.53
C ARG A 262 3.80 14.76 28.60
N ASN A 263 2.57 15.27 28.45
CA ASN A 263 1.95 16.15 29.44
C ASN A 263 1.62 15.41 30.71
N ILE A 264 1.11 14.17 30.61
CA ILE A 264 0.83 13.32 31.78
C ILE A 264 2.14 12.96 32.49
N ASP A 265 3.20 12.58 31.77
CA ASP A 265 4.49 12.23 32.32
C ASP A 265 5.12 13.43 33.06
N ARG A 266 5.07 14.64 32.47
CA ARG A 266 5.52 15.88 33.13
C ARG A 266 4.72 16.14 34.41
N ARG A 267 3.40 15.95 34.39
CA ARG A 267 2.55 16.16 35.53
C ARG A 267 2.80 15.11 36.63
N ARG A 268 3.04 13.86 36.22
CA ARG A 268 3.45 12.77 37.12
C ARG A 268 4.76 13.14 37.83
N GLU A 269 5.77 13.52 37.07
CA GLU A 269 7.08 13.89 37.59
C GLU A 269 7.02 15.10 38.56
N GLN A 270 6.21 16.11 38.27
CA GLN A 270 5.97 17.23 39.17
C GLN A 270 5.31 16.81 40.48
N LEU A 271 4.31 15.93 40.43
CA LEU A 271 3.62 15.41 41.58
C LEU A 271 4.53 14.54 42.44
N GLU A 272 5.33 13.66 41.80
CA GLU A 272 6.31 12.80 42.47
C GLU A 272 7.38 13.64 43.21
N ARG A 273 7.99 14.62 42.51
CA ARG A 273 8.96 15.53 43.14
C ARG A 273 8.37 16.28 44.34
N PHE A 274 7.10 16.70 44.25
CA PHE A 274 6.44 17.35 45.36
C PHE A 274 6.20 16.38 46.54
N VAL A 275 5.70 15.18 46.28
CA VAL A 275 5.47 14.15 47.29
C VAL A 275 6.78 13.79 47.98
N ASP A 276 7.84 13.52 47.23
CA ASP A 276 9.17 13.16 47.78
C ASP A 276 9.79 14.27 48.63
N ARG A 277 9.64 15.54 48.23
CA ARG A 277 10.18 16.68 48.96
C ARG A 277 9.44 16.94 50.28
N PHE A 278 8.14 16.62 50.36
CA PHE A 278 7.28 17.04 51.48
C PHE A 278 6.69 15.90 52.32
N LYS A 279 6.81 14.62 51.91
CA LYS A 279 6.26 13.48 52.66
C LYS A 279 6.76 13.35 54.09
N TYR A 280 7.95 13.86 54.40
CA TYR A 280 8.56 13.81 55.75
C TYR A 280 8.29 15.06 56.60
N LYS A 281 7.63 16.12 56.08
CA LYS A 281 7.38 17.36 56.78
C LYS A 281 5.97 17.35 57.37
N ALA A 282 5.80 17.29 58.69
CA ALA A 282 4.51 17.18 59.38
C ALA A 282 3.52 18.29 58.98
N THR A 283 3.99 19.53 58.73
CA THR A 283 3.16 20.68 58.33
C THR A 283 2.58 20.57 56.91
N LYS A 284 3.14 19.72 56.02
CA LYS A 284 2.69 19.55 54.64
C LYS A 284 2.26 18.11 54.31
N ALA A 285 2.21 17.23 55.31
CA ALA A 285 1.84 15.83 55.12
C ALA A 285 0.46 15.63 54.47
N ALA A 286 -0.54 16.43 54.88
CA ALA A 286 -1.89 16.39 54.28
C ALA A 286 -1.91 16.79 52.78
N GLN A 287 -1.08 17.78 52.38
CA GLN A 287 -0.96 18.19 50.99
C GLN A 287 -0.18 17.16 50.16
N ALA A 288 0.85 16.54 50.74
CA ALA A 288 1.58 15.45 50.07
C ALA A 288 0.65 14.24 49.87
N GLN A 289 -0.17 13.89 50.84
CA GLN A 289 -1.15 12.82 50.77
C GLN A 289 -2.25 13.07 49.71
N SER A 290 -2.73 14.33 49.62
CA SER A 290 -3.68 14.74 48.56
C SER A 290 -3.07 14.60 47.16
N ARG A 291 -1.79 14.99 46.97
CA ARG A 291 -1.10 14.88 45.71
C ARG A 291 -0.71 13.44 45.37
N GLN A 292 -0.43 12.61 46.37
CA GLN A 292 -0.28 11.17 46.18
C GLN A 292 -1.56 10.54 45.60
N LYS A 293 -2.74 10.90 46.15
CA LYS A 293 -4.04 10.44 45.61
C LYS A 293 -4.32 10.96 44.19
N MET A 294 -3.79 12.14 43.83
CA MET A 294 -3.84 12.62 42.45
C MET A 294 -2.92 11.81 41.50
N LEU A 295 -1.75 11.45 41.99
CA LEU A 295 -0.79 10.59 41.26
C LEU A 295 -1.40 9.21 41.02
N ASP A 296 -2.02 8.61 42.03
CA ASP A 296 -2.67 7.30 41.96
C ASP A 296 -3.91 7.30 41.03
N ARG A 297 -4.47 8.47 40.71
CA ARG A 297 -5.60 8.66 39.79
C ARG A 297 -5.22 9.09 38.38
N LEU A 298 -3.93 9.35 38.12
CA LEU A 298 -3.48 9.65 36.78
C LEU A 298 -3.61 8.38 35.94
N GLU A 299 -4.60 8.36 35.05
CA GLU A 299 -4.78 7.31 34.08
C GLU A 299 -3.59 7.31 33.11
N GLU A 300 -2.99 6.17 32.90
CA GLU A 300 -2.03 5.99 31.83
C GLU A 300 -2.77 6.03 30.50
N VAL A 301 -2.34 6.91 29.59
CA VAL A 301 -2.80 6.85 28.21
C VAL A 301 -2.20 5.60 27.59
N GLU A 302 -3.02 4.58 27.35
CA GLU A 302 -2.61 3.46 26.50
C GLU A 302 -2.34 4.02 25.11
N ILE A 303 -1.07 4.27 24.79
CA ILE A 303 -0.68 4.45 23.38
C ILE A 303 -0.78 3.06 22.75
N PRO A 304 -1.69 2.86 21.79
CA PRO A 304 -1.65 1.63 21.03
C PRO A 304 -0.22 1.48 20.51
N GLN A 305 0.36 0.27 20.57
CA GLN A 305 1.64 0.00 19.93
C GLN A 305 1.45 0.14 18.41
N VAL A 306 1.37 1.39 17.99
CA VAL A 306 1.25 1.73 16.58
C VAL A 306 2.61 1.51 15.97
N VAL A 307 2.73 0.54 15.10
CA VAL A 307 3.85 0.48 14.15
C VAL A 307 3.67 1.67 13.20
N VAL A 308 4.13 2.84 13.66
CA VAL A 308 3.89 4.13 12.97
C VAL A 308 4.62 4.19 11.64
N LYS A 309 5.77 3.59 11.57
CA LYS A 309 6.56 3.38 10.34
C LYS A 309 7.37 2.10 10.51
N ALA A 310 7.46 1.32 9.44
CA ALA A 310 8.47 0.27 9.41
C ALA A 310 9.85 0.92 9.63
N PRO A 311 10.77 0.27 10.37
CA PRO A 311 12.11 0.80 10.58
C PRO A 311 12.76 1.12 9.24
N LYS A 312 13.48 2.27 9.16
CA LYS A 312 14.16 2.67 7.93
C LYS A 312 15.18 1.61 7.53
N ILE A 313 15.03 1.01 6.36
CA ILE A 313 15.97 0.06 5.80
C ILE A 313 17.15 0.83 5.19
N ILE A 314 18.34 0.64 5.71
CA ILE A 314 19.57 1.26 5.20
C ILE A 314 20.36 0.21 4.42
N LEU A 315 20.43 0.40 3.10
CA LEU A 315 21.17 -0.49 2.21
C LEU A 315 22.69 -0.21 2.26
N PRO A 316 23.55 -1.23 2.03
CA PRO A 316 24.99 -1.03 1.92
C PRO A 316 25.32 -0.16 0.72
N THR A 317 26.34 0.68 0.87
CA THR A 317 26.90 1.42 -0.27
C THR A 317 27.52 0.43 -1.26
N PRO A 318 27.04 0.36 -2.51
CA PRO A 318 27.56 -0.59 -3.48
C PRO A 318 28.94 -0.16 -4.01
N PRO A 319 29.79 -1.12 -4.41
CA PRO A 319 31.02 -0.80 -5.12
C PRO A 319 30.72 -0.17 -6.48
N ARG A 320 31.60 0.69 -6.97
CA ARG A 320 31.40 1.39 -8.24
C ARG A 320 31.55 0.43 -9.42
N SER A 321 30.55 0.33 -10.29
CA SER A 321 30.60 -0.38 -11.58
C SER A 321 31.05 0.51 -12.74
N GLY A 322 31.30 -0.07 -13.91
CA GLY A 322 31.46 0.65 -15.18
C GLY A 322 30.20 1.49 -15.52
N GLN A 323 30.32 2.35 -16.54
CA GLN A 323 29.20 3.20 -17.01
C GLN A 323 28.07 2.35 -17.59
N GLU A 324 28.38 1.35 -18.38
CA GLU A 324 27.45 0.36 -18.89
C GLU A 324 27.42 -0.83 -17.93
N VAL A 325 26.23 -1.23 -17.51
CA VAL A 325 26.04 -2.31 -16.53
C VAL A 325 25.68 -3.62 -17.23
N VAL A 326 24.78 -3.58 -18.20
CA VAL A 326 24.43 -4.74 -19.03
C VAL A 326 24.06 -4.30 -20.42
N ARG A 327 24.47 -5.12 -21.41
CA ARG A 327 24.10 -5.00 -22.83
C ARG A 327 23.67 -6.35 -23.36
N ILE A 328 22.54 -6.38 -24.05
CA ILE A 328 22.08 -7.51 -24.87
C ILE A 328 21.97 -7.03 -26.30
N GLU A 329 22.55 -7.76 -27.22
CA GLU A 329 22.54 -7.49 -28.67
C GLU A 329 21.95 -8.71 -29.37
N ASP A 330 20.88 -8.49 -30.14
CA ASP A 330 20.17 -9.49 -30.94
C ASP A 330 19.89 -10.79 -30.18
N GLY A 331 19.38 -10.63 -28.94
CA GLY A 331 19.16 -11.74 -28.02
C GLY A 331 17.92 -12.55 -28.35
N TYR A 332 18.08 -13.88 -28.50
CA TYR A 332 16.98 -14.85 -28.64
C TYR A 332 17.02 -15.86 -27.51
N PHE A 333 15.82 -16.26 -27.05
CA PHE A 333 15.71 -17.29 -26.05
C PHE A 333 14.46 -18.15 -26.22
N SER A 334 14.62 -19.47 -26.01
CA SER A 334 13.58 -20.49 -26.06
C SER A 334 13.84 -21.53 -24.98
N TYR A 335 12.79 -22.02 -24.32
CA TYR A 335 12.88 -23.12 -23.35
C TYR A 335 12.94 -24.50 -24.02
N ASP A 336 12.21 -24.68 -25.12
CA ASP A 336 12.04 -25.96 -25.85
C ASP A 336 12.86 -26.02 -27.14
N GLY A 337 13.54 -24.94 -27.51
CA GLY A 337 14.26 -24.78 -28.75
C GLY A 337 13.37 -24.63 -30.01
N LYS A 338 12.04 -24.63 -29.84
CA LYS A 338 11.07 -24.52 -30.95
C LYS A 338 10.38 -23.15 -30.94
N THR A 339 9.87 -22.74 -29.79
CA THR A 339 9.13 -21.49 -29.65
C THR A 339 9.98 -20.47 -28.93
N ASP A 340 10.29 -19.35 -29.61
CA ASP A 340 11.06 -18.28 -29.00
C ASP A 340 10.19 -17.43 -28.07
N VAL A 341 10.57 -17.38 -26.80
CA VAL A 341 9.95 -16.52 -25.77
C VAL A 341 10.42 -15.08 -25.92
N LEU A 342 11.71 -14.91 -26.29
CA LEU A 342 12.32 -13.61 -26.54
C LEU A 342 12.97 -13.64 -27.93
N GLN A 343 12.73 -12.56 -28.70
CA GLN A 343 13.25 -12.42 -30.10
C GLN A 343 13.87 -11.04 -30.27
N GLU A 344 15.03 -10.97 -30.91
CA GLU A 344 15.74 -9.73 -31.26
C GLU A 344 15.83 -8.72 -30.08
N VAL A 345 16.06 -9.24 -28.87
CA VAL A 345 16.15 -8.39 -27.69
C VAL A 345 17.41 -7.54 -27.77
N ASN A 346 17.20 -6.22 -27.85
CA ASN A 346 18.25 -5.22 -27.76
C ASN A 346 18.01 -4.38 -26.51
N LEU A 347 18.88 -4.49 -25.51
CA LEU A 347 18.75 -3.85 -24.21
C LEU A 347 20.09 -3.31 -23.73
N ARG A 348 20.09 -2.09 -23.23
CA ARG A 348 21.23 -1.47 -22.58
C ARG A 348 20.80 -0.75 -21.32
N LEU A 349 21.49 -1.03 -20.20
CA LEU A 349 21.32 -0.33 -18.92
C LEU A 349 22.60 0.36 -18.52
N GLU A 350 22.48 1.58 -18.01
CA GLU A 350 23.59 2.39 -17.51
C GLU A 350 23.60 2.41 -15.99
N ARG A 351 24.76 2.73 -15.41
CA ARG A 351 24.94 2.81 -13.98
C ARG A 351 24.00 3.84 -13.33
N GLY A 352 23.35 3.43 -12.23
CA GLY A 352 22.42 4.26 -11.48
C GLY A 352 21.02 4.35 -12.09
N GLU A 353 20.79 3.67 -13.22
CA GLU A 353 19.47 3.60 -13.85
C GLU A 353 18.55 2.67 -13.06
N LYS A 354 17.30 3.07 -12.87
CA LYS A 354 16.25 2.25 -12.25
C LYS A 354 15.23 1.89 -13.31
N ALA A 355 15.32 0.66 -13.80
CA ALA A 355 14.50 0.15 -14.88
C ALA A 355 13.39 -0.77 -14.35
N ALA A 356 12.20 -0.71 -14.96
CA ALA A 356 11.16 -1.69 -14.73
C ALA A 356 10.79 -2.41 -16.04
N PHE A 357 10.61 -3.73 -15.95
CA PHE A 357 10.07 -4.55 -17.02
C PHE A 357 8.55 -4.68 -16.85
N VAL A 358 7.79 -4.20 -17.83
CA VAL A 358 6.33 -4.24 -17.84
C VAL A 358 5.82 -5.01 -19.05
N GLY A 359 4.63 -5.58 -18.95
CA GLY A 359 4.00 -6.39 -20.02
C GLY A 359 3.10 -7.47 -19.45
N LEU A 360 2.35 -8.14 -20.31
CA LEU A 360 1.45 -9.23 -19.95
C LEU A 360 2.21 -10.39 -19.29
N ASN A 361 1.48 -11.22 -18.56
CA ASN A 361 2.05 -12.44 -18.00
C ASN A 361 2.41 -13.42 -19.12
N GLY A 362 3.53 -14.13 -18.95
CA GLY A 362 4.06 -15.02 -19.98
C GLY A 362 4.95 -14.36 -21.05
N MET A 363 5.06 -13.02 -21.09
CA MET A 363 5.89 -12.31 -22.07
C MET A 363 7.41 -12.37 -21.82
N GLY A 364 7.86 -13.21 -20.90
CA GLY A 364 9.29 -13.42 -20.66
C GLY A 364 9.96 -12.40 -19.73
N LYS A 365 9.22 -11.66 -18.90
CA LYS A 365 9.79 -10.70 -17.92
C LYS A 365 10.78 -11.39 -16.97
N THR A 366 10.35 -12.42 -16.25
CA THR A 366 11.19 -13.25 -15.36
C THR A 366 12.32 -13.93 -16.14
N THR A 367 12.04 -14.40 -17.36
CA THR A 367 13.05 -15.02 -18.24
C THR A 367 14.17 -14.03 -18.55
N LEU A 368 13.84 -12.79 -18.88
CA LEU A 368 14.84 -11.74 -19.16
C LEU A 368 15.68 -11.42 -17.92
N LEU A 369 15.07 -11.35 -16.72
CA LEU A 369 15.83 -11.20 -15.46
C LEU A 369 16.79 -12.39 -15.22
N ARG A 370 16.34 -13.64 -15.47
CA ARG A 370 17.17 -14.85 -15.32
C ARG A 370 18.35 -14.88 -16.30
N LEU A 371 18.14 -14.42 -17.53
CA LEU A 371 19.22 -14.28 -18.53
C LEU A 371 20.25 -13.25 -18.07
N ILE A 372 19.82 -12.06 -17.65
CA ILE A 372 20.70 -11.00 -17.14
C ILE A 372 21.45 -11.48 -15.88
N ALA A 373 20.80 -12.24 -15.01
CA ALA A 373 21.41 -12.84 -13.82
C ALA A 373 22.39 -13.98 -14.14
N GLY A 374 22.56 -14.37 -15.41
CA GLY A 374 23.44 -15.47 -15.84
C GLY A 374 22.94 -16.86 -15.41
N LYS A 375 21.65 -17.00 -15.08
CA LYS A 375 21.05 -18.29 -14.70
C LYS A 375 20.72 -19.18 -15.92
N MET A 376 20.60 -18.56 -17.08
CA MET A 376 20.33 -19.24 -18.34
C MET A 376 21.13 -18.57 -19.45
N PRO A 377 21.63 -19.33 -20.45
CA PRO A 377 22.30 -18.77 -21.63
C PRO A 377 21.26 -18.29 -22.66
N LEU A 378 21.62 -17.29 -23.46
CA LEU A 378 20.91 -16.96 -24.71
C LEU A 378 21.03 -18.11 -25.69
N ARG A 379 20.02 -18.32 -26.53
CA ARG A 379 20.04 -19.24 -27.68
C ARG A 379 20.93 -18.68 -28.80
N SER A 380 20.78 -17.38 -29.07
CA SER A 380 21.65 -16.63 -29.99
C SER A 380 21.69 -15.15 -29.53
N GLY A 381 22.63 -14.39 -30.12
CA GLY A 381 22.94 -13.04 -29.69
C GLY A 381 24.03 -12.98 -28.62
N ARG A 382 24.24 -11.81 -28.04
CA ARG A 382 25.32 -11.57 -27.08
C ARG A 382 24.80 -10.83 -25.84
N LEU A 383 25.09 -11.35 -24.65
CA LEU A 383 24.91 -10.68 -23.40
C LEU A 383 26.26 -10.34 -22.77
N THR A 384 26.49 -9.09 -22.45
CA THR A 384 27.73 -8.60 -21.86
C THR A 384 27.43 -7.83 -20.57
N LEU A 385 28.09 -8.20 -19.48
CA LEU A 385 28.08 -7.44 -18.23
C LEU A 385 29.24 -6.45 -18.22
N GLY A 386 28.99 -5.26 -17.71
CA GLY A 386 29.99 -4.21 -17.56
C GLY A 386 31.09 -4.56 -16.55
N HIS A 387 32.19 -3.83 -16.59
CA HIS A 387 33.32 -4.01 -15.67
C HIS A 387 32.90 -3.76 -14.20
N GLY A 388 33.29 -4.66 -13.31
CA GLY A 388 33.03 -4.55 -11.86
C GLY A 388 31.56 -4.67 -11.47
N VAL A 389 30.70 -5.22 -12.33
CA VAL A 389 29.28 -5.45 -12.00
C VAL A 389 29.15 -6.64 -11.05
N THR A 390 28.49 -6.40 -9.93
CA THR A 390 28.12 -7.42 -8.92
C THR A 390 26.60 -7.49 -8.84
N ILE A 391 26.05 -8.64 -9.27
CA ILE A 391 24.59 -8.83 -9.37
C ILE A 391 24.04 -9.39 -8.06
N GLY A 392 23.02 -8.74 -7.54
CA GLY A 392 22.10 -9.29 -6.56
C GLY A 392 20.81 -9.66 -7.25
N TYR A 393 20.51 -10.95 -7.32
CA TYR A 393 19.28 -11.44 -7.97
C TYR A 393 18.36 -12.10 -6.93
N GLN A 394 17.13 -11.61 -6.86
CA GLN A 394 16.03 -12.26 -6.15
C GLN A 394 15.31 -13.17 -7.14
N SER A 395 15.36 -14.48 -6.93
CA SER A 395 14.55 -15.46 -7.65
C SER A 395 13.45 -16.02 -6.75
N GLN A 396 12.44 -16.62 -7.36
CA GLN A 396 11.41 -17.35 -6.61
C GLN A 396 11.97 -18.64 -5.95
N ASP A 397 13.10 -19.15 -6.44
CA ASP A 397 13.73 -20.41 -5.99
C ASP A 397 14.60 -20.25 -4.72
N TYR A 398 14.63 -19.05 -4.10
CA TYR A 398 15.41 -18.82 -2.86
C TYR A 398 14.97 -19.67 -1.67
N LEU A 399 13.74 -20.17 -1.70
CA LEU A 399 13.19 -21.01 -0.64
C LEU A 399 13.98 -22.30 -0.47
N GLU A 400 14.56 -22.83 -1.55
CA GLU A 400 15.32 -24.09 -1.56
C GLU A 400 16.78 -23.92 -1.08
N THR A 401 17.29 -22.67 -1.05
CA THR A 401 18.70 -22.39 -0.74
C THR A 401 18.97 -21.95 0.71
N MET A 402 17.92 -21.81 1.53
CA MET A 402 18.05 -21.41 2.92
C MET A 402 18.16 -22.60 3.84
N ASP A 403 19.15 -22.54 4.77
CA ASP A 403 19.35 -23.55 5.81
C ASP A 403 18.21 -23.44 6.85
N GLY A 404 17.35 -24.46 6.90
CA GLY A 404 16.18 -24.50 7.78
C GLY A 404 16.51 -24.47 9.28
N GLU A 405 17.67 -24.95 9.69
CA GLU A 405 18.09 -25.02 11.09
C GLU A 405 18.57 -23.68 11.67
N LYS A 406 18.96 -22.74 10.80
CA LYS A 406 19.41 -21.41 11.22
C LYS A 406 18.26 -20.53 11.67
N THR A 407 18.58 -19.56 12.55
CA THR A 407 17.62 -18.52 12.89
C THR A 407 17.51 -17.49 11.77
N VAL A 408 16.43 -16.69 11.79
CA VAL A 408 16.26 -15.54 10.92
C VAL A 408 17.45 -14.60 11.03
N PHE A 409 17.91 -14.32 12.26
CA PHE A 409 19.06 -13.45 12.52
C PHE A 409 20.34 -14.00 11.94
N ASP A 410 20.67 -15.27 12.19
CA ASP A 410 21.90 -15.92 11.70
C ASP A 410 21.96 -15.93 10.17
N THR A 411 20.82 -16.13 9.52
CA THR A 411 20.72 -16.15 8.06
C THR A 411 21.13 -14.80 7.44
N VAL A 412 20.70 -13.69 8.05
CA VAL A 412 21.07 -12.35 7.59
C VAL A 412 22.48 -11.98 8.03
N ARG A 413 22.90 -12.37 9.24
CA ARG A 413 24.23 -12.12 9.78
C ARG A 413 25.33 -12.65 8.87
N GLN A 414 25.16 -13.84 8.30
CA GLN A 414 26.12 -14.44 7.37
C GLN A 414 26.31 -13.65 6.07
N ALA A 415 25.31 -12.86 5.67
CA ALA A 415 25.34 -12.07 4.44
C ALA A 415 25.82 -10.62 4.68
N SER A 416 25.90 -10.17 5.94
CA SER A 416 25.99 -8.76 6.30
C SER A 416 27.41 -8.20 6.46
N GLY A 417 28.46 -9.04 6.42
CA GLY A 417 29.83 -8.60 6.68
C GLY A 417 30.00 -8.02 8.09
N ASP A 418 30.70 -6.89 8.23
CA ASP A 418 31.05 -6.24 9.50
C ASP A 418 29.97 -5.33 10.11
N ARG A 419 28.69 -5.47 9.69
CA ARG A 419 27.60 -4.66 10.20
C ARG A 419 27.26 -4.97 11.65
N SER A 420 26.77 -3.95 12.36
CA SER A 420 26.33 -4.09 13.74
C SER A 420 25.04 -4.91 13.87
N ASP A 421 24.87 -5.60 15.00
CA ASP A 421 23.66 -6.36 15.28
C ASP A 421 22.42 -5.45 15.35
N GLY A 422 22.59 -4.19 15.76
CA GLY A 422 21.51 -3.19 15.78
C GLY A 422 20.97 -2.86 14.39
N GLU A 423 21.86 -2.69 13.39
CA GLU A 423 21.46 -2.46 12.01
C GLU A 423 20.71 -3.66 11.41
N LEU A 424 21.17 -4.89 11.76
CA LEU A 424 20.51 -6.11 11.30
C LEU A 424 19.11 -6.27 11.92
N ARG A 425 18.97 -5.99 13.22
CA ARG A 425 17.67 -6.01 13.90
C ARG A 425 16.70 -4.97 13.32
N ASN A 426 17.17 -3.76 13.02
CA ASN A 426 16.37 -2.71 12.36
C ASN A 426 15.92 -3.14 10.98
N LEU A 427 16.82 -3.70 10.17
CA LEU A 427 16.46 -4.24 8.86
C LEU A 427 15.40 -5.32 8.99
N LEU A 428 15.63 -6.32 9.82
CA LEU A 428 14.71 -7.43 10.03
C LEU A 428 13.35 -6.94 10.54
N GLY A 429 13.34 -5.93 11.44
CA GLY A 429 12.11 -5.26 11.85
C GLY A 429 11.36 -4.63 10.68
N GLY A 430 12.06 -3.97 9.73
CA GLY A 430 11.50 -3.42 8.50
C GLY A 430 10.87 -4.48 7.58
N PHE A 431 11.39 -5.71 7.63
CA PHE A 431 10.83 -6.86 6.90
C PHE A 431 9.81 -7.68 7.70
N GLY A 432 9.31 -7.15 8.84
CA GLY A 432 8.27 -7.79 9.63
C GLY A 432 8.76 -8.93 10.52
N PHE A 433 10.01 -8.86 11.01
CA PHE A 433 10.59 -9.73 12.05
C PHE A 433 10.94 -8.91 13.30
N PRO A 434 9.95 -8.39 14.06
CA PRO A 434 10.22 -7.61 15.27
C PRO A 434 10.55 -8.50 16.47
N GLY A 435 11.33 -7.96 17.42
CA GLY A 435 11.60 -8.60 18.72
C GLY A 435 12.09 -10.03 18.59
N ASP A 436 11.44 -10.97 19.30
CA ASP A 436 11.82 -12.39 19.35
C ASP A 436 11.56 -13.16 18.04
N ALA A 437 10.89 -12.54 17.06
CA ALA A 437 10.66 -13.18 15.75
C ALA A 437 11.98 -13.46 14.99
N ILE A 438 13.06 -12.73 15.31
CA ILE A 438 14.39 -12.94 14.73
C ILE A 438 15.05 -14.25 15.17
N ASP A 439 14.64 -14.81 16.32
CA ASP A 439 15.18 -16.04 16.88
C ASP A 439 14.45 -17.29 16.36
N LYS A 440 13.37 -17.13 15.59
CA LYS A 440 12.67 -18.24 14.93
C LYS A 440 13.59 -18.94 13.93
N ARG A 441 13.51 -20.26 13.85
CA ARG A 441 14.21 -21.03 12.83
C ARG A 441 13.54 -20.87 11.48
N VAL A 442 14.34 -20.88 10.39
CA VAL A 442 13.85 -20.72 9.02
C VAL A 442 12.83 -21.79 8.63
N GLN A 443 12.98 -23.01 9.13
CA GLN A 443 12.05 -24.12 8.82
C GLN A 443 10.61 -23.86 9.30
N VAL A 444 10.42 -23.13 10.40
CA VAL A 444 9.09 -22.84 10.96
C VAL A 444 8.42 -21.62 10.35
N LEU A 445 9.13 -20.90 9.47
CA LEU A 445 8.57 -19.73 8.78
C LEU A 445 7.57 -20.12 7.72
N SER A 446 6.51 -19.32 7.59
CA SER A 446 5.58 -19.38 6.46
C SER A 446 6.30 -19.06 5.13
N GLY A 447 5.71 -19.44 4.00
CA GLY A 447 6.26 -19.13 2.68
C GLY A 447 6.54 -17.63 2.49
N GLY A 448 5.60 -16.77 2.89
CA GLY A 448 5.77 -15.32 2.82
C GLY A 448 6.88 -14.79 3.74
N GLU A 449 7.04 -15.33 4.97
CA GLU A 449 8.15 -14.97 5.85
C GLU A 449 9.51 -15.37 5.25
N LYS A 450 9.59 -16.52 4.61
CA LYS A 450 10.81 -16.96 3.90
C LYS A 450 11.19 -16.04 2.77
N VAL A 451 10.21 -15.57 1.97
CA VAL A 451 10.45 -14.59 0.88
C VAL A 451 10.98 -13.28 1.45
N ARG A 452 10.39 -12.75 2.53
CA ARG A 452 10.88 -11.54 3.21
C ARG A 452 12.31 -11.70 3.74
N LEU A 453 12.61 -12.85 4.33
CA LEU A 453 13.96 -13.15 4.81
C LEU A 453 14.99 -13.23 3.67
N ALA A 454 14.61 -13.85 2.54
CA ALA A 454 15.47 -13.92 1.35
C ALA A 454 15.79 -12.52 0.82
N LEU A 455 14.80 -11.65 0.75
CA LEU A 455 14.98 -10.26 0.31
C LEU A 455 15.86 -9.47 1.29
N ALA A 456 15.64 -9.60 2.59
CA ALA A 456 16.49 -8.99 3.62
C ALA A 456 17.96 -9.45 3.47
N ARG A 457 18.19 -10.75 3.30
CA ARG A 457 19.54 -11.32 3.08
C ARG A 457 20.21 -10.80 1.80
N LEU A 458 19.44 -10.65 0.72
CA LEU A 458 19.94 -10.13 -0.56
C LEU A 458 20.41 -8.68 -0.42
N LEU A 459 19.58 -7.86 0.21
CA LEU A 459 19.80 -6.42 0.33
C LEU A 459 20.92 -6.06 1.31
N MET A 460 21.34 -7.00 2.16
CA MET A 460 22.52 -6.81 3.01
C MET A 460 23.86 -6.94 2.28
N ARG A 461 23.89 -7.53 1.10
CA ARG A 461 25.10 -7.63 0.30
C ARG A 461 25.38 -6.33 -0.46
N PRO A 462 26.62 -5.90 -0.60
CA PRO A 462 26.97 -4.68 -1.31
C PRO A 462 26.96 -4.89 -2.85
N ASN A 463 25.84 -5.33 -3.40
CA ASN A 463 25.68 -5.48 -4.84
C ASN A 463 25.51 -4.10 -5.48
N ASN A 464 26.04 -3.88 -6.70
CA ASN A 464 25.86 -2.63 -7.43
C ASN A 464 24.79 -2.72 -8.55
N PHE A 465 24.29 -3.94 -8.80
CA PHE A 465 23.18 -4.18 -9.72
C PHE A 465 22.17 -5.15 -9.10
N LEU A 466 20.99 -4.65 -8.78
CA LEU A 466 19.89 -5.43 -8.20
C LEU A 466 18.90 -5.83 -9.29
N LEU A 467 18.58 -7.11 -9.33
CA LEU A 467 17.53 -7.71 -10.16
C LEU A 467 16.44 -8.25 -9.23
N LEU A 468 15.26 -7.65 -9.24
CA LEU A 468 14.16 -7.98 -8.35
C LEU A 468 12.94 -8.46 -9.14
N ASP A 469 12.51 -9.70 -8.87
CA ASP A 469 11.35 -10.32 -9.49
C ASP A 469 10.20 -10.36 -8.47
N GLU A 470 9.18 -9.52 -8.65
CA GLU A 470 8.02 -9.36 -7.77
C GLU A 470 8.40 -9.15 -6.28
N PRO A 471 9.25 -8.15 -5.95
CA PRO A 471 9.74 -7.97 -4.59
C PRO A 471 8.67 -7.53 -3.59
N THR A 472 7.53 -7.04 -4.06
CA THR A 472 6.41 -6.57 -3.24
C THR A 472 5.45 -7.68 -2.83
N THR A 473 5.57 -8.87 -3.43
CA THR A 473 4.73 -10.03 -3.12
C THR A 473 4.96 -10.47 -1.67
N HIS A 474 3.89 -10.76 -0.93
CA HIS A 474 3.88 -11.13 0.48
C HIS A 474 4.37 -10.07 1.49
N LEU A 475 4.69 -8.86 1.03
CA LEU A 475 4.93 -7.71 1.92
C LEU A 475 3.62 -7.03 2.27
N ASP A 476 3.46 -6.68 3.55
CA ASP A 476 2.39 -5.77 3.94
C ASP A 476 2.71 -4.33 3.51
N ILE A 477 1.74 -3.44 3.63
CA ILE A 477 1.83 -2.06 3.13
C ILE A 477 3.01 -1.29 3.76
N TYR A 478 3.34 -1.57 5.03
CA TYR A 478 4.44 -0.90 5.74
C TYR A 478 5.81 -1.40 5.28
N ALA A 479 5.94 -2.71 5.08
CA ALA A 479 7.16 -3.32 4.56
C ALA A 479 7.40 -2.91 3.10
N ARG A 480 6.34 -2.75 2.28
CA ARG A 480 6.44 -2.22 0.91
C ARG A 480 6.96 -0.78 0.91
N GLU A 481 6.43 0.08 1.78
CA GLU A 481 6.89 1.47 1.92
C GLU A 481 8.37 1.54 2.34
N ALA A 482 8.78 0.77 3.33
CA ALA A 482 10.16 0.74 3.77
C ALA A 482 11.13 0.23 2.68
N LEU A 483 10.70 -0.78 1.90
CA LEU A 483 11.47 -1.28 0.75
C LEU A 483 11.56 -0.23 -0.36
N GLU A 484 10.45 0.44 -0.69
CA GLU A 484 10.40 1.49 -1.69
C GLU A 484 11.35 2.64 -1.36
N ASP A 485 11.31 3.14 -0.11
CA ASP A 485 12.20 4.19 0.36
C ASP A 485 13.67 3.75 0.29
N ALA A 486 13.99 2.54 0.71
CA ALA A 486 15.34 2.01 0.65
C ALA A 486 15.86 1.89 -0.80
N LEU A 487 15.04 1.42 -1.73
CA LEU A 487 15.40 1.30 -3.13
C LEU A 487 15.44 2.65 -3.86
N ARG A 488 14.66 3.63 -3.40
CA ARG A 488 14.72 5.01 -3.90
C ARG A 488 16.06 5.66 -3.54
N ASP A 489 16.52 5.45 -2.32
CA ASP A 489 17.81 5.98 -1.83
C ASP A 489 19.02 5.15 -2.34
N TYR A 490 18.79 3.95 -2.91
CA TYR A 490 19.85 3.08 -3.39
C TYR A 490 20.60 3.68 -4.60
N PRO A 491 21.93 3.91 -4.50
CA PRO A 491 22.71 4.58 -5.54
C PRO A 491 23.17 3.65 -6.69
N GLY A 492 22.93 2.33 -6.56
CA GLY A 492 23.24 1.35 -7.60
C GLY A 492 22.21 1.30 -8.72
N THR A 493 22.42 0.36 -9.65
CA THR A 493 21.51 0.09 -10.76
C THR A 493 20.45 -0.91 -10.31
N LEU A 494 19.20 -0.67 -10.68
CA LEU A 494 18.06 -1.50 -10.34
C LEU A 494 17.32 -1.92 -11.61
N CYS A 495 16.98 -3.20 -11.69
CA CYS A 495 16.05 -3.71 -12.67
C CYS A 495 14.99 -4.54 -11.95
N LEU A 496 13.71 -4.21 -12.15
CA LEU A 496 12.62 -4.83 -11.42
C LEU A 496 11.48 -5.28 -12.34
N VAL A 497 10.82 -6.36 -11.95
CA VAL A 497 9.50 -6.76 -12.41
C VAL A 497 8.57 -6.58 -11.23
N SER A 498 7.48 -5.85 -11.40
CA SER A 498 6.42 -5.76 -10.38
C SER A 498 5.07 -5.45 -11.01
N HIS A 499 4.03 -5.99 -10.41
CA HIS A 499 2.64 -5.69 -10.71
C HIS A 499 2.09 -4.55 -9.84
N ASP A 500 2.85 -4.09 -8.85
CA ASP A 500 2.52 -2.93 -8.02
C ASP A 500 2.82 -1.64 -8.79
N ILE A 501 1.76 -1.02 -9.32
CA ILE A 501 1.85 0.20 -10.13
C ILE A 501 2.49 1.35 -9.34
N THR A 502 2.15 1.49 -8.05
CA THR A 502 2.71 2.55 -7.18
C THR A 502 4.20 2.37 -7.01
N PHE A 503 4.65 1.14 -6.76
CA PHE A 503 6.05 0.80 -6.59
C PHE A 503 6.88 1.06 -7.87
N VAL A 504 6.36 0.65 -9.03
CA VAL A 504 7.01 0.93 -10.33
C VAL A 504 7.05 2.43 -10.62
N ARG A 505 5.94 3.16 -10.40
CA ARG A 505 5.83 4.61 -10.62
C ARG A 505 6.84 5.40 -9.79
N ASN A 506 7.04 5.02 -8.53
CA ASN A 506 7.88 5.75 -7.58
C ASN A 506 9.37 5.43 -7.73
N LEU A 507 9.73 4.28 -8.31
CA LEU A 507 11.11 3.83 -8.41
C LEU A 507 11.69 3.93 -9.83
N ALA A 508 10.91 3.52 -10.85
CA ALA A 508 11.44 3.38 -12.19
C ALA A 508 11.63 4.74 -12.89
N THR A 509 12.82 4.94 -13.42
CA THR A 509 13.16 6.09 -14.28
C THR A 509 13.12 5.72 -15.77
N THR A 510 13.12 4.42 -16.07
CA THR A 510 13.05 3.87 -17.42
C THR A 510 12.12 2.66 -17.42
N ILE A 511 11.28 2.55 -18.45
CA ILE A 511 10.37 1.41 -18.63
C ILE A 511 10.80 0.62 -19.87
N PHE A 512 10.91 -0.70 -19.71
CA PHE A 512 11.04 -1.64 -20.83
C PHE A 512 9.72 -2.41 -20.96
N ALA A 513 8.98 -2.13 -22.02
CA ALA A 513 7.72 -2.81 -22.32
C ALA A 513 8.01 -4.08 -23.13
N LEU A 514 7.61 -5.22 -22.58
CA LEU A 514 7.70 -6.51 -23.26
C LEU A 514 6.37 -6.80 -23.97
N SER A 515 6.44 -7.06 -25.24
CA SER A 515 5.35 -7.55 -26.09
C SER A 515 5.83 -8.79 -26.83
N PRO A 516 4.94 -9.58 -27.48
CA PRO A 516 5.36 -10.80 -28.16
C PRO A 516 6.58 -10.58 -29.07
N GLY A 517 7.71 -11.20 -28.73
CA GLY A 517 8.95 -11.13 -29.48
C GLY A 517 9.69 -9.78 -29.45
N LYS A 518 9.24 -8.76 -28.73
CA LYS A 518 9.85 -7.42 -28.78
C LYS A 518 9.97 -6.77 -27.39
N VAL A 519 11.13 -6.13 -27.16
CA VAL A 519 11.36 -5.27 -26.00
C VAL A 519 11.50 -3.82 -26.47
N THR A 520 10.63 -2.95 -25.98
CA THR A 520 10.63 -1.52 -26.32
C THR A 520 11.01 -0.67 -25.12
N ARG A 521 12.01 0.19 -25.26
CA ARG A 521 12.46 1.10 -24.20
C ARG A 521 11.71 2.43 -24.27
N TYR A 522 11.21 2.88 -23.11
CA TYR A 522 10.61 4.20 -22.90
C TYR A 522 11.50 4.99 -21.92
N TYR A 523 12.02 6.13 -22.35
CA TYR A 523 12.86 7.03 -21.54
C TYR A 523 11.99 7.93 -20.68
N GLY A 524 11.48 7.40 -19.59
CA GLY A 524 10.60 8.09 -18.66
C GLY A 524 10.03 7.14 -17.60
N ASN A 525 9.28 7.70 -16.68
CA ASN A 525 8.61 6.94 -15.63
C ASN A 525 7.37 6.20 -16.18
N TYR A 526 6.65 5.53 -15.27
CA TYR A 526 5.45 4.78 -15.63
C TYR A 526 4.33 5.66 -16.22
N ASP A 527 4.18 6.91 -15.75
CA ASP A 527 3.14 7.82 -16.26
C ASP A 527 3.41 8.22 -17.72
N TYR A 528 4.68 8.51 -18.07
CA TYR A 528 5.09 8.74 -19.46
C TYR A 528 4.82 7.53 -20.37
N TYR A 529 5.12 6.32 -19.88
CA TYR A 529 4.81 5.09 -20.60
C TYR A 529 3.31 4.95 -20.89
N ARG A 530 2.45 5.19 -19.88
CA ARG A 530 1.00 5.17 -20.01
C ARG A 530 0.47 6.18 -21.01
N GLU A 531 1.00 7.39 -20.99
CA GLU A 531 0.62 8.43 -21.94
C GLU A 531 0.95 8.00 -23.37
N LYS A 532 2.14 7.43 -23.58
CA LYS A 532 2.54 6.94 -24.92
C LYS A 532 1.69 5.76 -25.40
N LEU A 533 1.26 4.88 -24.52
CA LEU A 533 0.33 3.82 -24.89
C LEU A 533 -1.03 4.39 -25.33
N ARG A 534 -1.58 5.35 -24.58
CA ARG A 534 -2.84 6.02 -24.95
C ARG A 534 -2.74 6.70 -26.32
N GLU A 535 -1.67 7.41 -26.58
CA GLU A 535 -1.43 8.03 -27.88
C GLU A 535 -1.45 6.99 -29.00
N GLN A 536 -0.79 5.85 -28.79
CA GLN A 536 -0.74 4.75 -29.77
C GLN A 536 -2.13 4.11 -30.00
N GLU A 537 -2.92 3.94 -28.96
CA GLU A 537 -4.28 3.42 -29.05
C GLU A 537 -5.21 4.37 -29.80
N LEU A 538 -5.17 5.67 -29.51
CA LEU A 538 -5.95 6.68 -30.23
C LEU A 538 -5.59 6.71 -31.73
N LEU A 539 -4.29 6.63 -32.05
CA LEU A 539 -3.82 6.55 -33.44
C LEU A 539 -4.34 5.30 -34.16
N ARG A 540 -4.37 4.15 -33.48
CA ARG A 540 -4.91 2.89 -34.05
C ARG A 540 -6.41 2.97 -34.29
N GLN A 541 -7.15 3.70 -33.45
CA GLN A 541 -8.59 3.91 -33.58
C GLN A 541 -8.93 5.03 -34.58
N GLY A 542 -7.94 5.69 -35.19
CA GLY A 542 -8.14 6.82 -36.10
C GLY A 542 -8.69 8.08 -35.41
N GLN A 543 -8.58 8.15 -34.09
CA GLN A 543 -9.01 9.32 -33.33
C GLN A 543 -7.89 10.37 -33.29
N PRO A 544 -8.23 11.68 -33.37
CA PRO A 544 -7.23 12.72 -33.28
C PRO A 544 -6.59 12.71 -31.89
N LEU A 545 -5.26 12.85 -31.87
CA LEU A 545 -4.53 13.04 -30.62
C LEU A 545 -5.09 14.25 -29.87
N PRO A 546 -5.26 14.19 -28.54
CA PRO A 546 -5.59 15.37 -27.75
C PRO A 546 -4.54 16.45 -28.06
N GLN A 547 -5.00 17.59 -28.61
CA GLN A 547 -4.10 18.71 -28.84
C GLN A 547 -3.58 19.15 -27.47
N PRO A 548 -2.26 19.35 -27.31
CA PRO A 548 -1.74 19.91 -26.08
C PRO A 548 -2.45 21.23 -25.83
N THR A 549 -3.11 21.34 -24.72
CA THR A 549 -3.72 22.60 -24.27
C THR A 549 -2.61 23.64 -24.25
N LEU A 550 -2.87 24.82 -24.83
CA LEU A 550 -1.92 25.93 -25.02
C LEU A 550 -1.24 26.46 -23.73
N ALA A 551 -1.37 25.75 -22.61
CA ALA A 551 -0.70 26.06 -21.36
C ALA A 551 0.74 25.52 -21.26
N ASP A 552 1.17 24.59 -22.14
CA ASP A 552 2.46 23.90 -21.99
C ASP A 552 3.47 24.14 -23.15
N THR A 553 3.28 25.16 -23.97
CA THR A 553 4.23 25.49 -25.04
C THR A 553 5.28 26.51 -24.63
N ARG A 554 5.97 26.30 -23.52
CA ARG A 554 7.34 26.80 -23.36
C ARG A 554 8.30 25.65 -23.72
N PRO A 555 9.27 25.84 -24.64
CA PRO A 555 10.30 24.83 -24.86
C PRO A 555 11.01 24.57 -23.51
N PRO A 556 11.35 23.31 -23.19
CA PRO A 556 12.01 22.99 -21.94
C PRO A 556 13.28 23.85 -21.84
N LEU A 557 13.33 24.72 -20.86
CA LEU A 557 14.48 25.56 -20.56
C LEU A 557 15.72 24.68 -20.42
N GLY A 558 16.78 25.06 -21.12
CA GLY A 558 18.05 24.36 -21.00
C GLY A 558 18.50 24.33 -19.54
N ARG A 559 19.16 23.26 -19.09
CA ARG A 559 19.58 23.03 -17.69
C ARG A 559 20.31 24.24 -17.05
N ARG A 560 20.93 25.10 -17.88
CA ARG A 560 21.56 26.35 -17.45
C ARG A 560 20.56 27.48 -17.25
N ASP A 561 19.55 27.58 -18.10
CA ASP A 561 18.57 28.68 -18.05
C ASP A 561 17.57 28.40 -16.90
N ARG A 562 17.17 27.14 -16.68
CA ARG A 562 16.37 26.72 -15.53
C ARG A 562 17.05 27.05 -14.20
N LYS A 563 18.35 26.74 -14.04
CA LYS A 563 19.12 27.14 -12.84
C LYS A 563 19.21 28.66 -12.64
N ARG A 564 19.21 29.42 -13.73
CA ARG A 564 19.21 30.91 -13.66
C ARG A 564 17.85 31.44 -13.21
N GLU A 565 16.74 30.90 -13.74
CA GLU A 565 15.39 31.28 -13.31
C GLU A 565 15.11 30.88 -11.88
N GLU A 566 15.49 29.65 -11.48
CA GLU A 566 15.39 29.22 -10.08
C GLU A 566 16.18 30.12 -9.12
N ALA A 567 17.35 30.56 -9.52
CA ALA A 567 18.16 31.49 -8.74
C ALA A 567 17.51 32.88 -8.65
N GLN A 568 16.92 33.39 -9.74
CA GLN A 568 16.21 34.65 -9.76
C GLN A 568 14.99 34.66 -8.84
N ILE A 569 14.20 33.55 -8.86
CA ILE A 569 13.05 33.40 -7.95
C ILE A 569 13.51 33.36 -6.49
N ARG A 570 14.56 32.61 -6.19
CA ARG A 570 15.10 32.58 -4.82
C ARG A 570 15.56 33.95 -4.34
N ASP A 571 16.13 34.74 -5.22
CA ASP A 571 16.62 36.09 -4.92
C ASP A 571 15.46 37.09 -4.75
N GLU A 572 14.39 36.98 -5.57
CA GLU A 572 13.17 37.76 -5.47
C GLU A 572 12.46 37.63 -4.11
N PHE A 573 12.38 36.41 -3.58
CA PHE A 573 11.75 36.17 -2.28
C PHE A 573 12.72 36.24 -1.09
N SER A 574 14.03 36.37 -1.31
CA SER A 574 15.03 36.27 -0.24
C SER A 574 14.92 37.39 0.79
N ARG A 575 14.59 38.63 0.36
CA ARG A 575 14.45 39.79 1.24
C ARG A 575 13.21 39.68 2.12
N GLU A 576 12.07 39.36 1.52
CA GLU A 576 10.79 39.23 2.24
C GLU A 576 10.85 38.05 3.24
N ARG A 577 11.41 36.93 2.83
CA ARG A 577 11.62 35.77 3.71
C ARG A 577 12.54 36.11 4.89
N ARG A 578 13.66 36.78 4.65
CA ARG A 578 14.59 37.14 5.70
C ARG A 578 13.98 38.12 6.69
N GLN A 579 13.17 39.06 6.23
CA GLN A 579 12.43 39.98 7.10
C GLN A 579 11.51 39.24 8.09
N TRP A 580 10.76 38.25 7.60
CA TRP A 580 9.86 37.50 8.44
C TRP A 580 10.59 36.47 9.33
N GLU A 581 11.69 35.87 8.86
CA GLU A 581 12.56 35.02 9.70
C GLU A 581 13.18 35.85 10.86
N GLU A 582 13.60 37.09 10.63
CA GLU A 582 14.10 38.00 11.66
C GLU A 582 12.98 38.41 12.63
N ALA A 583 11.75 38.63 12.14
CA ALA A 583 10.60 38.94 13.01
C ALA A 583 10.18 37.76 13.90
N VAL A 584 10.18 36.53 13.39
CA VAL A 584 9.94 35.31 14.18
C VAL A 584 11.01 35.19 15.27
N ALA A 585 12.28 35.26 14.91
CA ALA A 585 13.38 35.12 15.85
C ALA A 585 13.39 36.27 16.94
N ALA A 586 12.97 37.47 16.60
CA ALA A 586 12.85 38.56 17.55
C ALA A 586 11.72 38.30 18.57
N ALA A 587 10.56 37.85 18.10
CA ALA A 587 9.43 37.52 18.97
C ALA A 587 9.72 36.29 19.90
N GLU A 588 10.46 35.30 19.41
CA GLU A 588 10.90 34.15 20.22
C GLU A 588 11.88 34.60 21.32
N SER A 589 12.89 35.41 20.95
CA SER A 589 13.88 35.93 21.92
C SER A 589 13.25 36.85 22.98
N GLU A 590 12.24 37.62 22.62
CA GLU A 590 11.50 38.48 23.55
C GLU A 590 10.65 37.60 24.53
N SER A 591 9.98 36.59 24.00
CA SER A 591 9.19 35.62 24.82
C SER A 591 10.09 34.90 25.83
N GLU A 592 11.27 34.41 25.38
CA GLU A 592 12.23 33.74 26.28
C GLU A 592 12.76 34.68 27.38
N ALA A 593 13.02 35.93 27.03
CA ALA A 593 13.50 36.91 28.00
C ALA A 593 12.44 37.23 29.07
N LEU A 594 11.17 37.38 28.65
CA LEU A 594 10.04 37.64 29.53
C LEU A 594 9.73 36.42 30.43
N GLU A 595 9.78 35.18 29.88
CA GLU A 595 9.61 33.98 30.66
C GLU A 595 10.69 33.78 31.70
N LYS A 596 11.92 34.17 31.38
CA LYS A 596 13.05 34.15 32.33
C LYS A 596 12.84 35.18 33.44
N GLU A 597 12.44 36.41 33.13
CA GLU A 597 12.11 37.45 34.10
C GLU A 597 10.96 37.00 35.01
N GLN A 598 9.94 36.36 34.42
CA GLN A 598 8.81 35.79 35.16
C GLN A 598 9.28 34.74 36.17
N ALA A 599 10.18 33.84 35.77
CA ALA A 599 10.75 32.81 36.62
C ALA A 599 11.56 33.42 37.78
N GLU A 600 12.39 34.44 37.52
CA GLU A 600 13.18 35.14 38.51
C GLU A 600 12.29 35.85 39.55
N ILE A 601 11.16 36.44 39.12
CA ILE A 601 10.19 37.06 40.03
C ILE A 601 9.48 36.00 40.87
N PHE A 602 9.12 34.83 40.29
CA PHE A 602 8.54 33.74 41.05
C PHE A 602 9.50 33.16 42.10
N ASP A 603 10.78 33.06 41.80
CA ASP A 603 11.81 32.65 42.74
C ASP A 603 11.95 33.67 43.88
N THR A 604 11.98 34.97 43.56
CA THR A 604 12.02 36.06 44.54
C THR A 604 10.81 36.07 45.48
N LEU A 605 9.61 35.80 44.92
CA LEU A 605 8.38 35.65 45.70
C LEU A 605 8.37 34.38 46.59
N ALA A 606 9.06 33.33 46.19
CA ALA A 606 9.17 32.08 46.94
C ALA A 606 10.17 32.19 48.10
N GLU A 607 11.22 33.01 47.97
CA GLU A 607 12.25 33.21 48.99
C GLU A 607 11.83 34.21 50.09
N ALA A 608 10.81 35.05 49.86
CA ALA A 608 10.11 35.94 50.77
C ALA A 608 10.99 36.52 51.90
N LEU A 609 11.95 37.42 51.55
CA LEU A 609 12.79 38.13 52.53
C LEU A 609 12.03 39.30 53.20
N PRO A 610 12.34 39.65 54.45
CA PRO A 610 11.74 40.79 55.09
C PRO A 610 12.09 42.11 54.36
N GLY A 611 11.08 42.77 53.79
CA GLY A 611 11.24 44.02 53.02
C GLY A 611 10.88 43.89 51.52
N THR A 612 10.49 42.75 51.03
CA THR A 612 10.09 42.53 49.63
C THR A 612 8.75 43.23 49.33
N ASP A 613 8.72 44.08 48.30
CA ASP A 613 7.49 44.73 47.80
C ASP A 613 6.67 43.79 46.94
N PHE A 614 5.81 42.99 47.56
CA PHE A 614 4.94 42.02 46.88
C PHE A 614 3.96 42.71 45.91
N ALA A 615 3.56 43.98 46.17
CA ALA A 615 2.63 44.68 45.31
C ALA A 615 3.28 45.10 43.96
N ALA A 616 4.55 45.50 44.02
CA ALA A 616 5.32 45.83 42.82
C ALA A 616 5.60 44.58 41.98
N LEU A 617 6.02 43.48 42.60
CA LEU A 617 6.30 42.22 41.91
C LEU A 617 5.05 41.61 41.25
N ASN A 618 3.91 41.66 41.91
CA ASN A 618 2.65 41.18 41.33
C ASN A 618 2.17 42.05 40.16
N ARG A 619 2.38 43.38 40.22
CA ARG A 619 2.08 44.27 39.10
C ARG A 619 3.01 43.97 37.90
N ARG A 620 4.31 43.72 38.15
CA ARG A 620 5.24 43.36 37.07
C ARG A 620 4.88 41.98 36.46
N LEU A 621 4.47 40.97 37.25
CA LEU A 621 3.97 39.69 36.77
C LEU A 621 2.73 39.84 35.87
N ALA A 622 1.82 40.74 36.20
CA ALA A 622 0.64 41.01 35.38
C ALA A 622 1.06 41.66 34.04
N ALA A 623 1.99 42.63 34.07
CA ALA A 623 2.52 43.23 32.85
C ALA A 623 3.29 42.25 31.99
N ILE A 624 4.16 41.40 32.56
CA ILE A 624 4.88 40.34 31.85
C ILE A 624 3.91 39.38 31.14
N LYS A 625 2.79 39.05 31.78
CA LYS A 625 1.80 38.18 31.13
C LYS A 625 1.21 38.81 29.88
N GLU A 626 0.85 40.09 29.92
CA GLU A 626 0.35 40.83 28.76
C GLU A 626 1.43 40.98 27.69
N GLU A 627 2.70 41.21 28.09
CA GLU A 627 3.83 41.30 27.17
C GLU A 627 4.12 39.95 26.46
N ILE A 628 4.01 38.81 27.17
CA ILE A 628 4.13 37.45 26.60
C ILE A 628 2.99 37.18 25.60
N GLU A 629 1.74 37.53 25.93
CA GLU A 629 0.60 37.38 25.02
C GLU A 629 0.82 38.23 23.73
N ALA A 630 1.27 39.47 23.87
CA ALA A 630 1.58 40.32 22.72
C ALA A 630 2.79 39.84 21.90
N ALA A 631 3.79 39.21 22.51
CA ALA A 631 4.90 38.58 21.80
C ALA A 631 4.44 37.34 21.04
N ALA A 632 3.55 36.55 21.64
CA ALA A 632 2.96 35.38 20.99
C ALA A 632 2.10 35.75 19.77
N GLU A 633 1.29 36.81 19.84
CA GLU A 633 0.51 37.31 18.70
C GLU A 633 1.44 37.77 17.56
N ARG A 634 2.51 38.51 17.86
CA ARG A 634 3.50 38.93 16.85
C ARG A 634 4.23 37.74 16.23
N TRP A 635 4.53 36.74 17.02
CA TRP A 635 5.13 35.49 16.53
C TRP A 635 4.18 34.76 15.55
N GLU A 636 2.89 34.67 15.91
CA GLU A 636 1.89 33.99 15.06
C GLU A 636 1.70 34.74 13.73
N GLU A 637 1.57 36.06 13.75
CA GLU A 637 1.48 36.87 12.55
C GLU A 637 2.72 36.69 11.65
N ALA A 638 3.93 36.75 12.22
CA ALA A 638 5.18 36.60 11.48
C ALA A 638 5.35 35.19 10.92
N ALA A 639 4.93 34.13 11.67
CA ALA A 639 4.98 32.74 11.25
C ALA A 639 4.03 32.45 10.08
N VAL A 640 2.80 32.97 10.13
CA VAL A 640 1.82 32.85 9.04
C VAL A 640 2.32 33.56 7.78
N ALA A 641 2.86 34.79 7.93
CA ALA A 641 3.41 35.52 6.80
C ALA A 641 4.63 34.83 6.16
N LEU A 642 5.49 34.22 6.97
CA LEU A 642 6.64 33.43 6.50
C LEU A 642 6.20 32.20 5.72
N GLU A 643 5.15 31.51 6.19
CA GLU A 643 4.58 30.34 5.51
C GLU A 643 3.96 30.73 4.16
N ASP A 644 3.25 31.85 4.09
CA ASP A 644 2.69 32.38 2.83
C ASP A 644 3.78 32.72 1.81
N VAL A 645 4.88 33.36 2.24
CA VAL A 645 6.03 33.62 1.37
C VAL A 645 6.66 32.32 0.85
N ARG A 646 6.82 31.31 1.70
CA ARG A 646 7.35 30.00 1.30
C ARG A 646 6.44 29.32 0.28
N LYS A 647 5.13 29.35 0.50
CA LYS A 647 4.15 28.78 -0.41
C LYS A 647 4.16 29.47 -1.78
N ARG A 648 4.16 30.81 -1.81
CA ARG A 648 4.27 31.58 -3.07
C ARG A 648 5.58 31.32 -3.81
N GLN A 649 6.69 31.14 -3.09
CA GLN A 649 7.99 30.76 -3.67
C GLN A 649 7.93 29.36 -4.28
N GLU A 650 7.33 28.39 -3.59
CA GLU A 650 7.18 26.99 -4.06
C GLU A 650 6.26 26.90 -5.27
N GLU A 651 5.12 27.57 -5.28
CA GLU A 651 4.21 27.67 -6.42
C GLU A 651 4.93 28.23 -7.67
N LYS A 652 5.75 29.27 -7.49
CA LYS A 652 6.51 29.89 -8.58
C LYS A 652 7.65 28.99 -9.07
N LEU A 653 8.31 28.22 -8.20
CA LEU A 653 9.32 27.22 -8.56
C LEU A 653 8.68 26.02 -9.30
N ASN A 654 7.50 25.58 -8.87
CA ASN A 654 6.77 24.50 -9.51
C ASN A 654 6.23 24.90 -10.90
N SER A 655 5.98 26.19 -11.14
CA SER A 655 5.56 26.69 -12.47
C SER A 655 6.67 26.66 -13.53
N ILE A 656 7.92 26.41 -13.14
CA ILE A 656 9.11 26.32 -14.04
C ILE A 656 9.54 24.85 -14.20
N SER A 657 9.03 23.94 -13.33
CA SER A 657 9.32 22.51 -13.42
C SER A 657 8.55 21.87 -14.52
#